data_579ae13df1233c2566ff6e057a3aa30f
#
_entry.id   579ae13df1233c2566ff6e057a3aa30f
#
_cell.length_a   1.000
_cell.length_b   1.000
_cell.length_c   1.000
_cell.angle_alpha   90.00
_cell.angle_beta   90.00
_cell.angle_gamma   90.00
#
_symmetry.space_group_name_H-M   'P 1'
#
loop_
_entity.id
_entity.type
_entity.pdbx_description
1 polymer ?
#
loop_
_entity_poly.entity_id
_entity_poly.type
_entity_poly.pdbx_seq_one_letter_code
_entity_poly.pdbx_strand_id
1 'polypeptide(L)'
;MNRVPIMRRGSTRRPPPDHPHPPFLDGARVRPQTTWGSWLPSPERVPRAGSPSGPSGARVARRVPTTTLGRVARSNDEVAALFQEYADLILITGGDPFKARAYEKAARAIGGHHAEVRDLDLKGLQKIPGVGKSIAEKVLEYFRGGSVSAVEEVRAKIPAGVRQLTMIPTLGPRKAMTLYEELHISSIDELVDAIHQERLRDLKGFGPRTEEKILHGIGLMQAAGDRVLVDVAMDLAEELVSELSHVRGCLRCVYAGSLRRLRETIGDIDILVAARDSEPVMRAFTSLPQITEVTAHGDTKTSVRTTRGLAVDLRVLPPDAWGAGLLYFTGSRAHNIRIREIAVHQGLRLSEYGLFDVDSGDLIVSETEEDVYSRLGLPWIPPALREDRGEVEAGLRGELPELVTEEDIRGDLHTHTDLTDGLAPLEEMVAAAEQRGYSYFAVTDHAPNLYMQRMTEERMLEQRRQLHELDRRHRGRGGSGRMRLLHGTELNIDPDGELDWPDDVLAGFDLCVASVHSHFNQDRAALTRRLVRACENPYVNVIGHPTTRVIGKRPGLDADLDAVFAACARTGTALEINSHPDRLDLGDEAILRARRYGVKFVVNSDAHSALHLAHLRFGVGTAQRGWLTSEDVINTWPYARLRRFLRKGRAERSAA
;
A
#
# COMPACT_ATOMS: atom_id res chain seq x y z
N MET A 1 23.60 -63.84 -13.03
CA MET A 1 24.99 -64.07 -13.44
C MET A 1 25.44 -62.91 -14.29
N ASN A 2 26.47 -62.30 -13.91
CA ASN A 2 27.49 -61.40 -14.46
C ASN A 2 27.57 -60.04 -13.74
N ARG A 3 28.73 -59.96 -13.09
CA ARG A 3 29.23 -58.83 -12.30
C ARG A 3 29.85 -57.75 -13.21
N VAL A 4 29.67 -56.49 -12.88
CA VAL A 4 30.36 -55.34 -13.45
C VAL A 4 31.43 -54.87 -12.45
N PRO A 5 32.68 -54.54 -12.85
CA PRO A 5 33.70 -54.03 -11.94
C PRO A 5 33.71 -52.50 -11.87
N ILE A 6 33.95 -52.00 -10.68
CA ILE A 6 34.15 -50.59 -10.29
C ILE A 6 35.57 -50.17 -10.66
N MET A 7 35.75 -49.08 -11.42
CA MET A 7 37.03 -48.37 -11.53
C MET A 7 36.92 -46.99 -10.82
N ARG A 8 37.74 -46.82 -9.79
CA ARG A 8 38.08 -45.54 -9.17
C ARG A 8 39.15 -44.84 -10.04
N ARG A 9 38.94 -43.55 -10.37
CA ARG A 9 40.03 -42.63 -10.72
C ARG A 9 39.94 -41.40 -9.86
N GLY A 10 40.96 -41.18 -9.01
CA GLY A 10 41.23 -39.94 -8.32
C GLY A 10 41.84 -38.90 -9.27
N SER A 11 41.49 -37.67 -9.13
CA SER A 11 42.20 -36.54 -9.71
C SER A 11 42.28 -35.41 -8.69
N THR A 12 43.51 -35.19 -8.26
CA THR A 12 43.97 -34.06 -7.46
C THR A 12 43.92 -32.79 -8.30
N ARG A 13 43.20 -31.76 -7.86
CA ARG A 13 43.30 -30.40 -8.42
C ARG A 13 44.07 -29.51 -7.45
N ARG A 14 45.09 -28.84 -7.99
CA ARG A 14 45.88 -27.77 -7.36
C ARG A 14 45.06 -26.48 -7.28
N PRO A 15 45.30 -25.60 -6.29
CA PRO A 15 44.69 -24.26 -6.22
C PRO A 15 45.33 -23.29 -7.23
N PRO A 16 44.62 -22.24 -7.70
CA PRO A 16 45.16 -21.21 -8.57
C PRO A 16 45.97 -20.15 -7.78
N PRO A 17 46.84 -19.37 -8.45
CA PRO A 17 47.80 -18.46 -7.82
C PRO A 17 47.17 -17.10 -7.44
N ASP A 18 47.80 -16.49 -6.43
CA ASP A 18 47.52 -15.15 -5.88
C ASP A 18 47.66 -14.05 -6.95
N HIS A 19 46.72 -13.08 -6.93
CA HIS A 19 46.85 -11.80 -7.61
C HIS A 19 47.11 -10.68 -6.62
N PRO A 20 47.97 -9.70 -6.97
CA PRO A 20 48.47 -8.69 -6.03
C PRO A 20 47.50 -7.52 -5.80
N HIS A 21 47.52 -7.01 -4.58
CA HIS A 21 46.83 -5.78 -4.16
C HIS A 21 47.43 -4.51 -4.83
N PRO A 22 46.61 -3.52 -5.25
CA PRO A 22 47.12 -2.21 -5.57
C PRO A 22 47.23 -1.31 -4.30
N PRO A 23 48.07 -0.25 -4.35
CA PRO A 23 48.52 0.48 -3.18
C PRO A 23 47.53 1.53 -2.68
N PHE A 24 47.61 1.79 -1.37
CA PHE A 24 46.98 2.91 -0.68
C PHE A 24 47.34 4.26 -1.32
N LEU A 25 46.33 5.12 -1.53
CA LEU A 25 46.50 6.56 -1.74
C LEU A 25 45.80 7.33 -0.61
N ASP A 26 46.58 8.19 0.02
CA ASP A 26 46.26 9.11 1.10
C ASP A 26 45.27 10.23 0.70
N GLY A 27 44.38 10.59 1.63
CA GLY A 27 44.05 11.95 1.90
C GLY A 27 42.99 12.63 1.03
N ALA A 28 41.68 12.43 1.29
CA ALA A 28 40.67 13.39 0.97
C ALA A 28 39.83 13.74 2.23
N ARG A 29 39.93 15.00 2.67
CA ARG A 29 39.13 15.56 3.77
C ARG A 29 37.66 15.56 3.38
N VAL A 30 36.87 14.76 4.10
CA VAL A 30 35.41 14.78 4.01
C VAL A 30 34.91 16.00 4.79
N ARG A 31 34.20 16.89 4.12
CA ARG A 31 33.40 17.96 4.75
C ARG A 31 32.17 17.30 5.43
N PRO A 32 31.74 17.77 6.61
CA PRO A 32 30.53 17.23 7.22
C PRO A 32 29.30 17.60 6.36
N GLN A 33 28.55 16.59 5.99
CA GLN A 33 27.25 16.77 5.35
C GLN A 33 26.21 17.22 6.36
N THR A 34 25.42 18.15 5.93
CA THR A 34 24.31 18.81 6.58
C THR A 34 23.28 17.82 7.14
N THR A 35 22.92 18.07 8.39
CA THR A 35 21.84 17.46 9.15
C THR A 35 20.52 17.35 8.39
N TRP A 36 19.96 16.15 8.37
CA TRP A 36 18.60 15.86 7.91
C TRP A 36 17.57 16.57 8.79
N GLY A 37 16.75 17.40 8.14
CA GLY A 37 15.66 18.12 8.78
C GLY A 37 14.60 17.16 9.33
N SER A 38 14.25 17.39 10.59
CA SER A 38 13.16 16.74 11.30
C SER A 38 11.82 16.99 10.61
N TRP A 39 11.09 15.93 10.33
CA TRP A 39 9.68 15.94 9.91
C TRP A 39 8.76 16.30 11.08
N LEU A 40 8.71 17.58 11.44
CA LEU A 40 7.67 18.17 12.29
C LEU A 40 7.47 19.61 11.83
N PRO A 41 6.25 20.09 11.64
CA PRO A 41 6.01 21.50 11.36
C PRO A 41 6.43 22.33 12.56
N SER A 42 7.28 23.33 12.32
CA SER A 42 7.71 24.31 13.34
C SER A 42 6.53 25.19 13.75
N PRO A 43 6.35 25.50 15.03
CA PRO A 43 5.38 26.49 15.46
C PRO A 43 5.83 27.89 15.03
N GLU A 44 4.99 28.56 14.25
CA GLU A 44 5.18 29.97 13.87
C GLU A 44 5.24 30.88 15.11
N ARG A 45 6.24 31.73 15.15
CA ARG A 45 6.38 32.77 16.17
C ARG A 45 5.31 33.84 15.98
N VAL A 46 4.42 33.99 16.95
CA VAL A 46 3.48 35.12 17.04
C VAL A 46 4.25 36.36 17.50
N PRO A 47 4.13 37.52 16.79
CA PRO A 47 4.72 38.78 17.25
C PRO A 47 3.95 39.34 18.44
N ARG A 48 4.67 39.78 19.48
CA ARG A 48 4.08 40.55 20.60
C ARG A 48 3.64 41.94 20.09
N ALA A 49 2.36 42.23 20.20
CA ALA A 49 1.82 43.57 20.06
C ALA A 49 1.36 44.10 21.42
N GLY A 50 1.70 45.35 21.66
CA GLY A 50 1.48 46.04 22.91
C GLY A 50 0.03 46.41 23.18
N SER A 51 -0.28 46.63 24.46
CA SER A 51 -1.56 47.10 24.97
C SER A 51 -1.84 48.55 24.60
N PRO A 52 -3.12 48.90 24.42
CA PRO A 52 -3.66 50.07 25.06
C PRO A 52 -5.05 49.85 25.73
N SER A 53 -5.26 50.67 26.74
CA SER A 53 -6.35 50.82 27.68
C SER A 53 -7.73 51.19 27.09
N GLY A 54 -8.81 50.58 27.65
CA GLY A 54 -10.26 50.68 27.65
C GLY A 54 -11.00 51.87 27.03
N PRO A 55 -12.37 51.97 27.09
CA PRO A 55 -13.30 51.45 28.11
C PRO A 55 -14.61 50.79 27.62
N SER A 56 -15.26 50.13 28.55
CA SER A 56 -16.69 49.71 28.73
C SER A 56 -17.71 49.81 27.58
N GLY A 57 -18.32 48.68 27.23
CA GLY A 57 -19.56 48.57 26.45
C GLY A 57 -20.20 47.19 26.56
N ALA A 58 -21.48 47.14 26.92
CA ALA A 58 -22.29 45.99 27.32
C ALA A 58 -22.19 44.73 26.48
N ARG A 59 -22.03 43.60 27.16
CA ARG A 59 -22.07 42.23 26.58
C ARG A 59 -23.53 41.78 26.41
N VAL A 60 -23.93 41.59 25.17
CA VAL A 60 -25.03 40.69 24.82
C VAL A 60 -24.40 39.30 24.60
N ALA A 61 -24.66 38.38 25.50
CA ALA A 61 -24.23 37.01 25.40
C ALA A 61 -25.03 36.30 24.31
N ARG A 62 -24.44 36.11 23.12
CA ARG A 62 -24.90 35.09 22.17
C ARG A 62 -24.43 33.75 22.67
N ARG A 63 -25.37 32.89 23.11
CA ARG A 63 -25.16 31.46 23.32
C ARG A 63 -24.74 30.84 21.98
N VAL A 64 -23.52 30.37 21.91
CA VAL A 64 -23.07 29.44 20.88
C VAL A 64 -23.71 28.09 21.23
N PRO A 65 -24.37 27.41 20.29
CA PRO A 65 -24.85 26.06 20.55
C PRO A 65 -23.62 25.13 20.70
N THR A 66 -23.55 24.43 21.82
CA THR A 66 -22.65 23.30 22.04
C THR A 66 -23.02 22.21 21.04
N THR A 67 -22.36 22.17 19.90
CA THR A 67 -22.39 21.03 19.00
C THR A 67 -21.62 19.89 19.66
N THR A 68 -22.36 18.88 20.02
CA THR A 68 -21.87 17.55 20.42
C THR A 68 -20.91 17.07 19.35
N LEU A 69 -19.60 17.04 19.65
CA LEU A 69 -18.57 16.36 18.85
C LEU A 69 -18.81 14.85 18.98
N GLY A 70 -19.62 14.30 18.07
CA GLY A 70 -19.86 12.88 17.96
C GLY A 70 -19.24 12.34 16.68
N ARG A 71 -18.42 11.31 16.84
CA ARG A 71 -18.00 10.33 15.84
C ARG A 71 -17.50 10.88 14.50
N VAL A 72 -16.19 10.96 14.35
CA VAL A 72 -15.53 11.02 13.04
C VAL A 72 -15.09 9.59 12.67
N ALA A 73 -16.06 8.75 12.27
CA ALA A 73 -15.76 7.64 11.38
C ALA A 73 -16.02 8.18 9.96
N ARG A 74 -15.15 7.89 9.00
CA ARG A 74 -15.39 8.27 7.60
C ARG A 74 -16.66 7.59 7.14
N SER A 75 -17.74 8.35 7.00
CA SER A 75 -19.06 7.86 6.61
C SER A 75 -19.05 7.22 5.21
N ASN A 76 -18.13 7.65 4.34
CA ASN A 76 -17.98 7.13 2.99
C ASN A 76 -17.50 5.68 2.98
N ASP A 77 -16.53 5.34 3.81
CA ASP A 77 -15.95 3.98 3.86
C ASP A 77 -16.93 2.97 4.45
N GLU A 78 -17.71 3.38 5.47
CA GLU A 78 -18.77 2.53 6.06
C GLU A 78 -19.85 2.19 5.03
N VAL A 79 -20.31 3.17 4.26
CA VAL A 79 -21.32 2.96 3.20
C VAL A 79 -20.75 2.15 2.04
N ALA A 80 -19.49 2.40 1.66
CA ALA A 80 -18.81 1.63 0.62
C ALA A 80 -18.69 0.15 1.02
N ALA A 81 -18.24 -0.15 2.24
CA ALA A 81 -18.16 -1.50 2.78
C ALA A 81 -19.54 -2.20 2.81
N LEU A 82 -20.58 -1.50 3.27
CA LEU A 82 -21.94 -2.02 3.30
C LEU A 82 -22.47 -2.37 1.90
N PHE A 83 -22.21 -1.52 0.90
CA PHE A 83 -22.68 -1.77 -0.46
C PHE A 83 -21.85 -2.83 -1.18
N GLN A 84 -20.57 -2.94 -0.88
CA GLN A 84 -19.76 -4.07 -1.35
C GLN A 84 -20.29 -5.39 -0.77
N GLU A 85 -20.56 -5.45 0.53
CA GLU A 85 -21.19 -6.61 1.15
C GLU A 85 -22.55 -6.93 0.50
N TYR A 86 -23.38 -5.91 0.25
CA TYR A 86 -24.68 -6.12 -0.38
C TYR A 86 -24.56 -6.72 -1.79
N ALA A 87 -23.58 -6.27 -2.57
CA ALA A 87 -23.29 -6.85 -3.88
C ALA A 87 -22.93 -8.34 -3.77
N ASP A 88 -22.06 -8.68 -2.82
CA ASP A 88 -21.67 -10.06 -2.56
C ASP A 88 -22.86 -10.93 -2.12
N LEU A 89 -23.71 -10.40 -1.23
CA LEU A 89 -24.92 -11.08 -0.76
C LEU A 89 -25.93 -11.34 -1.88
N ILE A 90 -26.09 -10.39 -2.83
CA ILE A 90 -26.94 -10.59 -4.02
C ILE A 90 -26.40 -11.75 -4.87
N LEU A 91 -25.09 -11.84 -5.06
CA LEU A 91 -24.48 -12.94 -5.83
C LEU A 91 -24.59 -14.29 -5.12
N ILE A 92 -24.44 -14.32 -3.79
CA ILE A 92 -24.61 -15.51 -2.95
C ILE A 92 -26.02 -16.08 -3.12
N THR A 93 -27.03 -15.23 -3.09
CA THR A 93 -28.44 -15.66 -3.21
C THR A 93 -28.91 -15.95 -4.63
N GLY A 94 -28.00 -15.97 -5.61
CA GLY A 94 -28.35 -16.17 -7.00
C GLY A 94 -29.12 -15.01 -7.64
N GLY A 95 -29.07 -13.82 -7.02
CA GLY A 95 -29.73 -12.62 -7.52
C GLY A 95 -29.08 -12.05 -8.78
N ASP A 96 -29.67 -10.96 -9.29
CA ASP A 96 -29.26 -10.35 -10.55
C ASP A 96 -27.81 -9.81 -10.50
N PRO A 97 -26.89 -10.34 -11.33
CA PRO A 97 -25.50 -9.87 -11.39
C PRO A 97 -25.36 -8.40 -11.81
N PHE A 98 -26.30 -7.85 -12.59
CA PHE A 98 -26.27 -6.43 -12.97
C PHE A 98 -26.57 -5.54 -11.76
N LYS A 99 -27.50 -5.99 -10.90
CA LYS A 99 -27.78 -5.30 -9.64
C LYS A 99 -26.58 -5.34 -8.71
N ALA A 100 -25.91 -6.49 -8.55
CA ALA A 100 -24.69 -6.61 -7.74
C ALA A 100 -23.61 -5.62 -8.22
N ARG A 101 -23.33 -5.59 -9.52
CA ARG A 101 -22.34 -4.66 -10.11
C ARG A 101 -22.71 -3.19 -9.92
N ALA A 102 -24.00 -2.84 -9.94
CA ALA A 102 -24.42 -1.47 -9.68
C ALA A 102 -24.06 -1.04 -8.24
N TYR A 103 -24.17 -1.96 -7.28
CA TYR A 103 -23.75 -1.70 -5.90
C TYR A 103 -22.22 -1.70 -5.73
N GLU A 104 -21.47 -2.57 -6.39
CA GLU A 104 -20.00 -2.51 -6.44
C GLU A 104 -19.50 -1.17 -7.00
N LYS A 105 -20.11 -0.71 -8.11
CA LYS A 105 -19.78 0.59 -8.70
C LYS A 105 -20.10 1.74 -7.73
N ALA A 106 -21.26 1.69 -7.09
CA ALA A 106 -21.66 2.70 -6.12
C ALA A 106 -20.76 2.69 -4.87
N ALA A 107 -20.36 1.50 -4.38
CA ALA A 107 -19.43 1.35 -3.27
C ALA A 107 -18.10 2.06 -3.56
N ARG A 108 -17.50 1.80 -4.72
CA ARG A 108 -16.27 2.47 -5.15
C ARG A 108 -16.44 3.97 -5.29
N ALA A 109 -17.54 4.42 -5.92
CA ALA A 109 -17.80 5.84 -6.14
C ALA A 109 -18.02 6.61 -4.82
N ILE A 110 -18.67 5.98 -3.84
CA ILE A 110 -18.90 6.58 -2.52
C ILE A 110 -17.59 6.61 -1.72
N GLY A 111 -16.82 5.51 -1.68
CA GLY A 111 -15.53 5.48 -1.00
C GLY A 111 -14.51 6.47 -1.56
N GLY A 112 -14.53 6.70 -2.90
CA GLY A 112 -13.67 7.69 -3.57
C GLY A 112 -14.23 9.11 -3.63
N HIS A 113 -15.40 9.42 -3.01
CA HIS A 113 -16.01 10.74 -3.09
C HIS A 113 -15.36 11.74 -2.14
N HIS A 114 -15.04 12.95 -2.64
CA HIS A 114 -14.30 13.98 -1.90
C HIS A 114 -15.06 14.60 -0.72
N ALA A 115 -16.41 14.60 -0.78
CA ALA A 115 -17.26 15.10 0.30
C ALA A 115 -17.82 13.95 1.14
N GLU A 116 -18.06 14.21 2.43
CA GLU A 116 -18.73 13.25 3.29
C GLU A 116 -20.16 13.01 2.79
N VAL A 117 -20.48 11.79 2.37
CA VAL A 117 -21.81 11.46 1.83
C VAL A 117 -22.92 11.60 2.87
N ARG A 118 -22.59 11.61 4.16
CA ARG A 118 -23.51 11.91 5.25
C ARG A 118 -24.12 13.30 5.15
N ASP A 119 -23.36 14.26 4.64
CA ASP A 119 -23.76 15.66 4.57
C ASP A 119 -24.54 15.99 3.28
N LEU A 120 -24.65 15.01 2.36
CA LEU A 120 -25.35 15.17 1.10
C LEU A 120 -26.84 14.83 1.23
N ASP A 121 -27.67 15.64 0.57
CA ASP A 121 -29.09 15.32 0.37
C ASP A 121 -29.27 14.31 -0.79
N LEU A 122 -30.51 13.87 -1.01
CA LEU A 122 -30.83 12.91 -2.07
C LEU A 122 -30.32 13.36 -3.46
N LYS A 123 -30.38 14.65 -3.76
CA LYS A 123 -29.92 15.19 -5.05
C LYS A 123 -28.39 15.27 -5.10
N GLY A 124 -27.75 15.57 -4.01
CA GLY A 124 -26.29 15.55 -3.88
C GLY A 124 -25.74 14.15 -4.09
N LEU A 125 -26.33 13.15 -3.44
CA LEU A 125 -25.96 11.75 -3.60
C LEU A 125 -26.14 11.24 -5.04
N GLN A 126 -27.22 11.65 -5.73
CA GLN A 126 -27.47 11.28 -7.13
C GLN A 126 -26.48 11.91 -8.14
N LYS A 127 -25.69 12.88 -7.75
CA LYS A 127 -24.62 13.42 -8.58
C LYS A 127 -23.36 12.54 -8.56
N ILE A 128 -23.25 11.64 -7.58
CA ILE A 128 -22.14 10.71 -7.52
C ILE A 128 -22.27 9.68 -8.66
N PRO A 129 -21.26 9.48 -9.51
CA PRO A 129 -21.32 8.55 -10.62
C PRO A 129 -21.69 7.13 -10.17
N GLY A 130 -22.72 6.54 -10.78
CA GLY A 130 -23.19 5.20 -10.39
C GLY A 130 -24.17 5.17 -9.20
N VAL A 131 -24.45 6.30 -8.55
CA VAL A 131 -25.42 6.38 -7.46
C VAL A 131 -26.76 6.85 -7.99
N GLY A 132 -27.61 5.92 -8.39
CA GLY A 132 -28.99 6.18 -8.79
C GLY A 132 -29.90 6.45 -7.57
N LYS A 133 -31.14 6.87 -7.83
CA LYS A 133 -32.13 7.21 -6.78
C LYS A 133 -32.27 6.12 -5.71
N SER A 134 -32.41 4.84 -6.11
CA SER A 134 -32.57 3.73 -5.16
C SER A 134 -31.35 3.50 -4.26
N ILE A 135 -30.15 3.76 -4.78
CA ILE A 135 -28.90 3.65 -3.99
C ILE A 135 -28.80 4.85 -3.04
N ALA A 136 -29.06 6.06 -3.52
CA ALA A 136 -29.06 7.27 -2.69
C ALA A 136 -30.06 7.18 -1.52
N GLU A 137 -31.27 6.63 -1.75
CA GLU A 137 -32.26 6.37 -0.71
C GLU A 137 -31.72 5.42 0.37
N LYS A 138 -30.96 4.39 0.02
CA LYS A 138 -30.32 3.45 0.96
C LYS A 138 -29.17 4.09 1.74
N VAL A 139 -28.40 4.98 1.12
CA VAL A 139 -27.41 5.78 1.85
C VAL A 139 -28.09 6.57 2.96
N LEU A 140 -29.19 7.27 2.65
CA LEU A 140 -29.96 8.03 3.62
C LEU A 140 -30.63 7.15 4.69
N GLU A 141 -31.09 5.95 4.31
CA GLU A 141 -31.62 4.95 5.24
C GLU A 141 -30.57 4.54 6.26
N TYR A 142 -29.36 4.22 5.80
CA TYR A 142 -28.22 3.85 6.64
C TYR A 142 -27.91 4.92 7.70
N PHE A 143 -27.83 6.17 7.29
CA PHE A 143 -27.54 7.26 8.24
C PHE A 143 -28.68 7.58 9.22
N ARG A 144 -29.92 7.24 8.89
CA ARG A 144 -31.06 7.40 9.79
C ARG A 144 -31.18 6.28 10.82
N GLY A 145 -30.94 5.04 10.39
CA GLY A 145 -31.23 3.85 11.19
C GLY A 145 -30.01 2.97 11.52
N GLY A 146 -28.82 3.27 10.99
CA GLY A 146 -27.62 2.46 11.15
C GLY A 146 -27.63 1.15 10.36
N SER A 147 -28.69 0.88 9.59
CA SER A 147 -28.84 -0.31 8.75
C SER A 147 -29.65 -0.01 7.50
N VAL A 148 -29.60 -0.92 6.53
CA VAL A 148 -30.39 -0.85 5.29
C VAL A 148 -31.27 -2.08 5.21
N SER A 149 -32.58 -1.91 5.21
CA SER A 149 -33.56 -3.00 5.25
C SER A 149 -33.33 -4.06 4.16
N ALA A 150 -33.02 -3.62 2.94
CA ALA A 150 -32.75 -4.53 1.83
C ALA A 150 -31.48 -5.36 2.02
N VAL A 151 -30.50 -4.88 2.77
CA VAL A 151 -29.28 -5.64 3.12
C VAL A 151 -29.63 -6.67 4.19
N GLU A 152 -30.35 -6.27 5.23
CA GLU A 152 -30.77 -7.17 6.32
C GLU A 152 -31.68 -8.31 5.83
N GLU A 153 -32.59 -8.02 4.90
CA GLU A 153 -33.44 -9.05 4.30
C GLU A 153 -32.65 -10.13 3.56
N VAL A 154 -31.55 -9.75 2.90
CA VAL A 154 -30.70 -10.71 2.18
C VAL A 154 -29.75 -11.41 3.15
N ARG A 155 -29.22 -10.68 4.15
CA ARG A 155 -28.43 -11.28 5.26
C ARG A 155 -29.19 -12.37 6.00
N ALA A 156 -30.49 -12.16 6.26
CA ALA A 156 -31.32 -13.13 6.96
C ALA A 156 -31.53 -14.46 6.19
N LYS A 157 -31.36 -14.44 4.87
CA LYS A 157 -31.48 -15.63 4.01
C LYS A 157 -30.23 -16.49 3.97
N ILE A 158 -29.09 -15.96 4.44
CA ILE A 158 -27.80 -16.63 4.35
C ILE A 158 -27.30 -16.94 5.75
N PRO A 159 -27.03 -18.21 6.07
CA PRO A 159 -26.40 -18.56 7.34
C PRO A 159 -25.09 -17.80 7.55
N ALA A 160 -24.84 -17.37 8.79
CA ALA A 160 -23.66 -16.58 9.12
C ALA A 160 -22.35 -17.28 8.70
N GLY A 161 -22.28 -18.59 8.84
CA GLY A 161 -21.13 -19.39 8.45
C GLY A 161 -20.85 -19.40 6.95
N VAL A 162 -21.90 -19.45 6.11
CA VAL A 162 -21.74 -19.37 4.65
C VAL A 162 -21.12 -18.03 4.24
N ARG A 163 -21.47 -16.96 4.94
CA ARG A 163 -20.84 -15.64 4.72
C ARG A 163 -19.34 -15.66 5.06
N GLN A 164 -18.95 -16.36 6.14
CA GLN A 164 -17.53 -16.53 6.46
C GLN A 164 -16.78 -17.33 5.37
N LEU A 165 -17.41 -18.34 4.80
CA LEU A 165 -16.82 -19.10 3.70
C LEU A 165 -16.53 -18.23 2.47
N THR A 166 -17.34 -17.20 2.19
CA THR A 166 -17.09 -16.29 1.06
C THR A 166 -15.89 -15.38 1.27
N MET A 167 -15.41 -15.23 2.50
CA MET A 167 -14.19 -14.48 2.82
C MET A 167 -12.93 -15.29 2.48
N ILE A 168 -13.03 -16.60 2.24
CA ILE A 168 -11.89 -17.41 1.85
C ILE A 168 -11.47 -17.06 0.42
N PRO A 169 -10.22 -16.61 0.19
CA PRO A 169 -9.70 -16.36 -1.15
C PRO A 169 -9.95 -17.57 -2.06
N THR A 170 -10.44 -17.33 -3.28
CA THR A 170 -10.79 -18.34 -4.28
C THR A 170 -12.11 -19.09 -4.08
N LEU A 171 -12.77 -18.94 -2.93
CA LEU A 171 -14.09 -19.50 -2.67
C LEU A 171 -15.17 -18.42 -2.84
N GLY A 172 -15.50 -18.10 -4.09
CA GLY A 172 -16.51 -17.07 -4.39
C GLY A 172 -17.92 -17.47 -3.92
N PRO A 173 -18.84 -16.48 -3.87
CA PRO A 173 -20.19 -16.62 -3.31
C PRO A 173 -20.99 -17.86 -3.81
N ARG A 174 -20.96 -18.12 -5.12
CA ARG A 174 -21.65 -19.27 -5.71
C ARG A 174 -21.12 -20.61 -5.22
N LYS A 175 -19.79 -20.73 -5.10
CA LYS A 175 -19.15 -21.95 -4.59
C LYS A 175 -19.45 -22.17 -3.12
N ALA A 176 -19.42 -21.11 -2.29
CA ALA A 176 -19.78 -21.20 -0.87
C ALA A 176 -21.23 -21.66 -0.70
N MET A 177 -22.16 -21.16 -1.52
CA MET A 177 -23.55 -21.59 -1.48
C MET A 177 -23.73 -23.05 -1.93
N THR A 178 -23.03 -23.49 -3.00
CA THR A 178 -23.01 -24.90 -3.42
C THR A 178 -22.52 -25.83 -2.31
N LEU A 179 -21.45 -25.45 -1.59
CA LEU A 179 -20.95 -26.23 -0.44
C LEU A 179 -22.00 -26.36 0.67
N TYR A 180 -22.76 -25.30 0.92
CA TYR A 180 -23.83 -25.32 1.91
C TYR A 180 -25.04 -26.16 1.46
N GLU A 181 -25.50 -25.96 0.22
CA GLU A 181 -26.67 -26.65 -0.32
C GLU A 181 -26.43 -28.15 -0.50
N GLU A 182 -25.26 -28.54 -1.01
CA GLU A 182 -24.98 -29.93 -1.37
C GLU A 182 -24.32 -30.76 -0.24
N LEU A 183 -23.49 -30.12 0.59
CA LEU A 183 -22.71 -30.80 1.62
C LEU A 183 -23.03 -30.33 3.04
N HIS A 184 -23.93 -29.34 3.20
CA HIS A 184 -24.29 -28.70 4.47
C HIS A 184 -23.09 -28.09 5.21
N ILE A 185 -22.05 -27.66 4.48
CA ILE A 185 -20.86 -27.03 5.05
C ILE A 185 -21.20 -25.58 5.36
N SER A 186 -21.10 -25.20 6.64
CA SER A 186 -21.44 -23.88 7.15
C SER A 186 -20.32 -23.22 7.95
N SER A 187 -19.17 -23.88 8.10
CA SER A 187 -18.00 -23.34 8.81
C SER A 187 -16.69 -23.68 8.08
N ILE A 188 -15.62 -22.95 8.44
CA ILE A 188 -14.28 -23.20 7.90
C ILE A 188 -13.77 -24.57 8.33
N ASP A 189 -14.01 -24.95 9.58
CA ASP A 189 -13.57 -26.25 10.11
C ASP A 189 -14.26 -27.41 9.39
N GLU A 190 -15.59 -27.33 9.19
CA GLU A 190 -16.34 -28.32 8.39
C GLU A 190 -15.82 -28.39 6.94
N LEU A 191 -15.41 -27.25 6.36
CA LEU A 191 -14.84 -27.21 5.01
C LEU A 191 -13.47 -27.89 4.96
N VAL A 192 -12.61 -27.63 5.93
CA VAL A 192 -11.29 -28.28 6.05
C VAL A 192 -11.45 -29.80 6.21
N ASP A 193 -12.35 -30.23 7.08
CA ASP A 193 -12.65 -31.65 7.29
C ASP A 193 -13.19 -32.31 6.01
N ALA A 194 -14.09 -31.65 5.30
CA ALA A 194 -14.65 -32.15 4.06
C ALA A 194 -13.59 -32.26 2.94
N ILE A 195 -12.63 -31.34 2.88
CA ILE A 195 -11.48 -31.41 1.96
C ILE A 195 -10.59 -32.60 2.31
N HIS A 196 -10.23 -32.77 3.59
CA HIS A 196 -9.41 -33.90 4.04
C HIS A 196 -10.08 -35.25 3.78
N GLN A 197 -11.42 -35.29 3.77
CA GLN A 197 -12.23 -36.46 3.42
C GLN A 197 -12.52 -36.60 1.92
N GLU A 198 -11.97 -35.70 1.09
CA GLU A 198 -12.13 -35.66 -0.38
C GLU A 198 -13.60 -35.50 -0.86
N ARG A 199 -14.51 -35.05 0.03
CA ARG A 199 -15.96 -34.93 -0.24
C ARG A 199 -16.33 -33.86 -1.25
N LEU A 200 -15.45 -32.90 -1.50
CA LEU A 200 -15.70 -31.83 -2.47
C LEU A 200 -15.56 -32.29 -3.92
N ARG A 201 -14.81 -33.38 -4.17
CA ARG A 201 -14.44 -33.82 -5.53
C ARG A 201 -15.62 -34.26 -6.38
N ASP A 202 -16.70 -34.67 -5.75
CA ASP A 202 -17.94 -35.05 -6.44
C ASP A 202 -18.74 -33.84 -6.93
N LEU A 203 -18.40 -32.64 -6.46
CA LEU A 203 -19.09 -31.42 -6.86
C LEU A 203 -18.47 -30.79 -8.12
N LYS A 204 -19.33 -30.35 -9.02
CA LYS A 204 -18.90 -29.67 -10.24
C LYS A 204 -18.12 -28.38 -9.93
N GLY A 205 -16.85 -28.32 -10.34
CA GLY A 205 -15.97 -27.17 -10.13
C GLY A 205 -15.13 -27.23 -8.82
N PHE A 206 -15.15 -28.38 -8.14
CA PHE A 206 -14.33 -28.66 -6.95
C PHE A 206 -13.43 -29.88 -7.23
N GLY A 207 -12.36 -29.69 -7.96
CA GLY A 207 -11.34 -30.74 -8.13
C GLY A 207 -10.15 -30.54 -7.19
N PRO A 208 -9.16 -31.45 -7.17
CA PRO A 208 -8.01 -31.41 -6.26
C PRO A 208 -7.27 -30.04 -6.25
N ARG A 209 -7.12 -29.41 -7.40
CA ARG A 209 -6.54 -28.05 -7.50
C ARG A 209 -7.42 -26.96 -6.83
N THR A 210 -8.73 -27.15 -6.80
CA THR A 210 -9.64 -26.21 -6.12
C THR A 210 -9.55 -26.40 -4.61
N GLU A 211 -9.48 -27.65 -4.14
CA GLU A 211 -9.27 -27.99 -2.73
C GLU A 211 -7.97 -27.39 -2.20
N GLU A 212 -6.86 -27.55 -2.93
CA GLU A 212 -5.56 -26.98 -2.60
C GLU A 212 -5.61 -25.43 -2.51
N LYS A 213 -6.28 -24.77 -3.47
CA LYS A 213 -6.48 -23.32 -3.44
C LYS A 213 -7.34 -22.86 -2.28
N ILE A 214 -8.37 -23.61 -1.90
CA ILE A 214 -9.22 -23.31 -0.75
C ILE A 214 -8.41 -23.43 0.54
N LEU A 215 -7.65 -24.52 0.73
CA LEU A 215 -6.77 -24.69 1.90
C LEU A 215 -5.72 -23.59 1.98
N HIS A 216 -5.10 -23.23 0.85
CA HIS A 216 -4.19 -22.09 0.80
C HIS A 216 -4.88 -20.78 1.18
N GLY A 217 -6.09 -20.54 0.66
CA GLY A 217 -6.91 -19.37 1.01
C GLY A 217 -7.28 -19.31 2.49
N ILE A 218 -7.62 -20.45 3.09
CA ILE A 218 -7.87 -20.56 4.54
C ILE A 218 -6.59 -20.24 5.33
N GLY A 219 -5.44 -20.78 4.89
CA GLY A 219 -4.14 -20.46 5.50
C GLY A 219 -3.80 -18.97 5.43
N LEU A 220 -4.07 -18.32 4.30
CA LEU A 220 -3.90 -16.87 4.16
C LEU A 220 -4.84 -16.10 5.09
N MET A 221 -6.11 -16.51 5.19
CA MET A 221 -7.09 -15.86 6.06
C MET A 221 -6.74 -16.04 7.54
N GLN A 222 -6.30 -17.22 7.95
CA GLN A 222 -5.84 -17.50 9.32
C GLN A 222 -4.55 -16.73 9.63
N ALA A 223 -3.62 -16.64 8.68
CA ALA A 223 -2.41 -15.85 8.82
C ALA A 223 -2.67 -14.33 8.83
N ALA A 224 -3.72 -13.89 8.12
CA ALA A 224 -4.17 -12.49 8.17
C ALA A 224 -4.72 -12.13 9.56
N GLY A 225 -5.40 -13.07 10.26
CA GLY A 225 -6.02 -12.83 11.57
C GLY A 225 -6.91 -11.58 11.56
N ASP A 226 -6.89 -10.81 12.68
CA ASP A 226 -7.57 -9.50 12.80
C ASP A 226 -6.75 -8.35 12.15
N ARG A 227 -5.91 -8.66 11.13
CA ARG A 227 -5.06 -7.66 10.49
C ARG A 227 -5.84 -6.83 9.47
N VAL A 228 -5.57 -5.53 9.47
CA VAL A 228 -6.14 -4.59 8.51
C VAL A 228 -5.08 -4.11 7.51
N LEU A 229 -5.51 -3.50 6.41
CA LEU A 229 -4.61 -2.86 5.45
C LEU A 229 -3.91 -1.65 6.09
N VAL A 230 -2.76 -1.30 5.54
CA VAL A 230 -1.89 -0.24 6.09
C VAL A 230 -2.56 1.12 6.12
N ASP A 231 -3.39 1.46 5.13
CA ASP A 231 -4.13 2.72 5.06
C ASP A 231 -5.11 2.89 6.23
N VAL A 232 -5.91 1.85 6.51
CA VAL A 232 -6.88 1.83 7.62
C VAL A 232 -6.18 2.02 8.96
N ALA A 233 -5.03 1.35 9.16
CA ALA A 233 -4.25 1.49 10.38
C ALA A 233 -3.56 2.85 10.46
N MET A 234 -3.04 3.36 9.35
CA MET A 234 -2.35 4.66 9.28
C MET A 234 -3.29 5.81 9.60
N ASP A 235 -4.47 5.85 8.98
CA ASP A 235 -5.49 6.86 9.23
C ASP A 235 -5.86 6.91 10.73
N LEU A 236 -6.12 5.75 11.34
CA LEU A 236 -6.43 5.69 12.77
C LEU A 236 -5.25 6.11 13.64
N ALA A 237 -4.04 5.69 13.30
CA ALA A 237 -2.84 6.05 14.06
C ALA A 237 -2.55 7.56 13.98
N GLU A 238 -2.70 8.17 12.80
CA GLU A 238 -2.54 9.61 12.59
C GLU A 238 -3.58 10.41 13.38
N GLU A 239 -4.85 9.97 13.41
CA GLU A 239 -5.90 10.56 14.26
C GLU A 239 -5.49 10.52 15.74
N LEU A 240 -5.13 9.34 16.26
CA LEU A 240 -4.77 9.16 17.67
C LEU A 240 -3.51 9.95 18.05
N VAL A 241 -2.49 9.97 17.20
CA VAL A 241 -1.27 10.75 17.41
C VAL A 241 -1.57 12.24 17.42
N SER A 242 -2.43 12.72 16.52
CA SER A 242 -2.87 14.12 16.50
C SER A 242 -3.55 14.52 17.80
N GLU A 243 -4.52 13.74 18.28
CA GLU A 243 -5.25 14.02 19.53
C GLU A 243 -4.29 14.00 20.74
N LEU A 244 -3.46 12.98 20.85
CA LEU A 244 -2.53 12.82 21.98
C LEU A 244 -1.44 13.88 22.01
N SER A 245 -1.00 14.37 20.85
CA SER A 245 0.02 15.41 20.75
C SER A 245 -0.42 16.75 21.40
N HIS A 246 -1.73 16.98 21.48
CA HIS A 246 -2.32 18.17 22.11
C HIS A 246 -2.52 18.02 23.62
N VAL A 247 -2.34 16.84 24.18
CA VAL A 247 -2.49 16.60 25.63
C VAL A 247 -1.41 17.32 26.43
N ARG A 248 -1.81 18.03 27.45
CA ARG A 248 -0.85 18.72 28.34
C ARG A 248 0.15 17.75 28.96
N GLY A 249 1.43 17.99 28.75
CA GLY A 249 2.52 17.13 29.22
C GLY A 249 3.06 16.15 28.19
N CYS A 250 2.38 15.96 27.06
CA CYS A 250 2.93 15.26 25.92
C CYS A 250 4.05 16.09 25.29
N LEU A 251 5.25 15.52 25.21
CA LEU A 251 6.43 16.16 24.61
C LEU A 251 6.68 15.65 23.20
N ARG A 252 6.43 14.38 22.95
CA ARG A 252 6.51 13.70 21.65
C ARG A 252 5.44 12.62 21.59
N CYS A 253 4.83 12.42 20.43
CA CYS A 253 3.88 11.35 20.18
C CYS A 253 4.07 10.84 18.76
N VAL A 254 4.26 9.52 18.58
CA VAL A 254 4.40 8.88 17.26
C VAL A 254 3.84 7.46 17.31
N TYR A 255 3.48 6.93 16.15
CA TYR A 255 3.25 5.49 16.00
C TYR A 255 4.58 4.76 15.76
N ALA A 256 4.64 3.50 16.17
CA ALA A 256 5.81 2.61 16.10
C ALA A 256 5.43 1.27 15.43
N GLY A 257 6.09 0.19 15.81
CA GLY A 257 5.75 -1.17 15.42
C GLY A 257 5.79 -1.42 13.93
N SER A 258 4.95 -2.34 13.50
CA SER A 258 4.83 -2.75 12.08
C SER A 258 4.33 -1.61 11.18
N LEU A 259 3.56 -0.68 11.72
CA LEU A 259 3.05 0.48 11.00
C LEU A 259 4.18 1.46 10.63
N ARG A 260 5.08 1.77 11.58
CA ARG A 260 6.26 2.62 11.31
C ARG A 260 7.22 1.95 10.31
N ARG A 261 7.26 0.63 10.27
CA ARG A 261 8.02 -0.14 9.28
C ARG A 261 7.32 -0.28 7.93
N LEU A 262 6.15 0.34 7.74
CA LEU A 262 5.36 0.35 6.51
C LEU A 262 5.00 -1.06 6.01
N ARG A 263 4.61 -1.97 6.96
CA ARG A 263 4.09 -3.30 6.58
C ARG A 263 2.76 -3.14 5.86
N GLU A 264 2.51 -3.96 4.85
CA GLU A 264 1.28 -3.92 4.03
C GLU A 264 -0.01 -4.23 4.81
N THR A 265 0.11 -4.96 5.92
CA THR A 265 -0.99 -5.22 6.85
C THR A 265 -0.53 -5.05 8.29
N ILE A 266 -1.44 -4.58 9.15
CA ILE A 266 -1.19 -4.22 10.55
C ILE A 266 -2.14 -5.01 11.45
N GLY A 267 -1.60 -5.67 12.49
CA GLY A 267 -2.41 -6.40 13.48
C GLY A 267 -2.79 -5.54 14.69
N ASP A 268 -1.88 -4.68 15.10
CA ASP A 268 -2.02 -3.78 16.23
C ASP A 268 -1.27 -2.47 15.95
N ILE A 269 -1.67 -1.41 16.60
CA ILE A 269 -1.02 -0.10 16.48
C ILE A 269 -0.27 0.17 17.79
N ASP A 270 1.05 0.34 17.69
CA ASP A 270 1.87 0.81 18.80
C ASP A 270 1.96 2.34 18.76
N ILE A 271 1.56 3.03 19.84
CA ILE A 271 1.73 4.48 20.00
C ILE A 271 2.70 4.73 21.15
N LEU A 272 3.71 5.55 20.89
CA LEU A 272 4.68 5.96 21.88
C LEU A 272 4.51 7.44 22.19
N VAL A 273 4.52 7.76 23.50
CA VAL A 273 4.49 9.13 24.00
C VAL A 273 5.68 9.37 24.91
N ALA A 274 6.39 10.48 24.73
CA ALA A 274 7.35 10.97 25.71
C ALA A 274 6.66 11.95 26.65
N ALA A 275 6.61 11.62 27.93
CA ALA A 275 6.08 12.51 28.97
C ALA A 275 6.78 12.24 30.31
N ARG A 276 6.87 13.28 31.17
CA ARG A 276 7.39 13.13 32.54
C ARG A 276 6.34 12.55 33.50
N ASP A 277 5.08 12.84 33.23
CA ASP A 277 3.91 12.35 33.95
C ASP A 277 2.99 11.66 32.94
N SER A 278 2.75 10.37 33.14
CA SER A 278 1.95 9.53 32.23
C SER A 278 0.46 9.71 32.42
N GLU A 279 0.01 10.07 33.63
CA GLU A 279 -1.39 10.09 34.02
C GLU A 279 -2.30 10.95 33.12
N PRO A 280 -1.92 12.21 32.75
CA PRO A 280 -2.75 13.00 31.86
C PRO A 280 -2.92 12.37 30.48
N VAL A 281 -1.88 11.74 29.95
CA VAL A 281 -1.86 11.08 28.63
C VAL A 281 -2.72 9.81 28.67
N MET A 282 -2.53 8.97 29.70
CA MET A 282 -3.29 7.73 29.89
C MET A 282 -4.80 8.01 30.01
N ARG A 283 -5.18 9.00 30.80
CA ARG A 283 -6.58 9.42 30.98
C ARG A 283 -7.18 9.95 29.66
N ALA A 284 -6.43 10.80 28.95
CA ALA A 284 -6.89 11.32 27.66
C ALA A 284 -7.11 10.18 26.68
N PHE A 285 -6.14 9.26 26.53
CA PHE A 285 -6.21 8.13 25.62
C PHE A 285 -7.44 7.25 25.85
N THR A 286 -7.69 6.84 27.09
CA THR A 286 -8.84 6.00 27.44
C THR A 286 -10.20 6.70 27.26
N SER A 287 -10.21 8.03 27.13
CA SER A 287 -11.41 8.85 26.95
C SER A 287 -11.67 9.23 25.50
N LEU A 288 -10.79 8.85 24.56
CA LEU A 288 -10.98 9.17 23.14
C LEU A 288 -12.22 8.46 22.57
N PRO A 289 -12.97 9.12 21.68
CA PRO A 289 -14.20 8.56 21.12
C PRO A 289 -13.98 7.32 20.25
N GLN A 290 -12.76 7.14 19.76
CA GLN A 290 -12.37 5.95 18.98
C GLN A 290 -12.23 4.68 19.85
N ILE A 291 -12.17 4.81 21.19
CA ILE A 291 -11.94 3.69 22.11
C ILE A 291 -13.28 3.07 22.53
N THR A 292 -13.43 1.77 22.33
CA THR A 292 -14.62 1.01 22.76
C THR A 292 -14.40 0.23 24.04
N GLU A 293 -13.18 -0.24 24.27
CA GLU A 293 -12.84 -1.09 25.40
C GLU A 293 -11.41 -0.85 25.84
N VAL A 294 -11.17 -0.78 27.16
CA VAL A 294 -9.84 -0.79 27.74
C VAL A 294 -9.54 -2.23 28.17
N THR A 295 -8.64 -2.91 27.45
CA THR A 295 -8.31 -4.31 27.68
C THR A 295 -7.23 -4.50 28.75
N ALA A 296 -6.32 -3.51 28.91
CA ALA A 296 -5.35 -3.46 29.99
C ALA A 296 -5.00 -2.01 30.29
N HIS A 297 -4.80 -1.69 31.58
CA HIS A 297 -4.43 -0.35 32.03
C HIS A 297 -3.38 -0.43 33.13
N GLY A 298 -2.26 0.26 32.94
CA GLY A 298 -1.16 0.39 33.87
C GLY A 298 -0.55 1.79 33.85
N ASP A 299 0.44 2.05 34.69
CA ASP A 299 1.02 3.39 34.87
C ASP A 299 1.69 3.94 33.59
N THR A 300 2.29 3.08 32.79
CA THR A 300 3.05 3.45 31.58
C THR A 300 2.61 2.71 30.32
N LYS A 301 1.67 1.77 30.45
CA LYS A 301 1.09 1.02 29.31
C LYS A 301 -0.41 0.93 29.44
N THR A 302 -1.12 1.22 28.37
CA THR A 302 -2.56 0.95 28.22
C THR A 302 -2.82 0.29 26.87
N SER A 303 -3.60 -0.78 26.91
CA SER A 303 -4.07 -1.49 25.71
C SER A 303 -5.57 -1.29 25.58
N VAL A 304 -6.02 -0.98 24.37
CA VAL A 304 -7.43 -0.72 24.07
C VAL A 304 -7.87 -1.44 22.80
N ARG A 305 -9.18 -1.58 22.65
CA ARG A 305 -9.81 -1.91 21.36
C ARG A 305 -10.58 -0.71 20.85
N THR A 306 -10.48 -0.45 19.56
CA THR A 306 -11.09 0.72 18.92
C THR A 306 -12.43 0.40 18.28
N THR A 307 -13.18 1.43 17.89
CA THR A 307 -14.43 1.32 17.12
C THR A 307 -14.23 0.60 15.77
N ARG A 308 -13.00 0.63 15.23
CA ARG A 308 -12.63 -0.11 13.99
C ARG A 308 -12.18 -1.55 14.27
N GLY A 309 -12.29 -2.03 15.51
CA GLY A 309 -11.91 -3.39 15.91
C GLY A 309 -10.41 -3.61 16.10
N LEU A 310 -9.56 -2.61 15.81
CA LEU A 310 -8.11 -2.71 15.97
C LEU A 310 -7.70 -2.60 17.44
N ALA A 311 -6.69 -3.39 17.82
CA ALA A 311 -5.99 -3.22 19.07
C ALA A 311 -4.99 -2.06 18.96
N VAL A 312 -4.90 -1.23 20.01
CA VAL A 312 -3.92 -0.16 20.11
C VAL A 312 -3.24 -0.23 21.47
N ASP A 313 -1.90 -0.27 21.45
CA ASP A 313 -1.04 -0.24 22.61
C ASP A 313 -0.41 1.16 22.73
N LEU A 314 -0.75 1.88 23.79
CA LEU A 314 -0.08 3.13 24.16
C LEU A 314 1.01 2.85 25.18
N ARG A 315 2.21 3.39 24.94
CA ARG A 315 3.33 3.41 25.88
C ARG A 315 3.77 4.83 26.15
N VAL A 316 3.90 5.18 27.42
CA VAL A 316 4.52 6.45 27.84
C VAL A 316 5.93 6.15 28.36
N LEU A 317 6.90 6.86 27.80
CA LEU A 317 8.32 6.74 28.11
C LEU A 317 8.83 8.03 28.74
N PRO A 318 9.82 7.95 29.64
CA PRO A 318 10.59 9.12 30.05
C PRO A 318 11.23 9.80 28.83
N PRO A 319 11.28 11.15 28.78
CA PRO A 319 11.81 11.86 27.61
C PRO A 319 13.26 11.52 27.24
N ASP A 320 14.06 11.18 28.23
CA ASP A 320 15.47 10.77 28.12
C ASP A 320 15.65 9.32 27.61
N ALA A 321 14.61 8.47 27.69
CA ALA A 321 14.61 7.11 27.13
C ALA A 321 14.03 7.03 25.70
N TRP A 322 13.73 8.16 25.09
CA TRP A 322 12.94 8.21 23.85
C TRP A 322 13.54 7.42 22.69
N GLY A 323 14.84 7.62 22.41
CA GLY A 323 15.49 6.97 21.25
C GLY A 323 15.59 5.46 21.39
N ALA A 324 15.98 4.98 22.56
CA ALA A 324 16.05 3.55 22.84
C ALA A 324 14.67 2.89 22.82
N GLY A 325 13.66 3.58 23.39
CA GLY A 325 12.26 3.12 23.31
C GLY A 325 11.72 3.08 21.90
N LEU A 326 11.96 4.14 21.11
CA LEU A 326 11.51 4.21 19.73
C LEU A 326 12.15 3.11 18.87
N LEU A 327 13.44 2.84 19.04
CA LEU A 327 14.13 1.72 18.40
C LEU A 327 13.49 0.38 18.79
N TYR A 328 13.31 0.17 20.10
CA TYR A 328 12.77 -1.08 20.63
C TYR A 328 11.36 -1.39 20.11
N PHE A 329 10.44 -0.43 20.22
CA PHE A 329 9.05 -0.60 19.83
C PHE A 329 8.84 -0.52 18.31
N THR A 330 9.73 0.11 17.57
CA THR A 330 9.72 0.01 16.10
C THR A 330 10.01 -1.42 15.64
N GLY A 331 10.93 -2.14 16.25
CA GLY A 331 11.33 -3.48 15.88
C GLY A 331 12.04 -3.51 14.50
N SER A 332 11.93 -4.60 13.71
CA SER A 332 11.19 -5.84 14.03
C SER A 332 11.80 -6.61 15.21
N ARG A 333 11.10 -7.64 15.66
CA ARG A 333 11.68 -8.53 16.68
C ARG A 333 13.02 -9.12 16.24
N ALA A 334 13.11 -9.58 14.99
CA ALA A 334 14.33 -10.15 14.43
C ALA A 334 15.46 -9.09 14.40
N HIS A 335 15.17 -7.89 13.89
CA HIS A 335 16.10 -6.78 13.89
C HIS A 335 16.60 -6.45 15.32
N ASN A 336 15.69 -6.34 16.27
CA ASN A 336 16.06 -6.06 17.68
C ASN A 336 16.96 -7.15 18.29
N ILE A 337 16.76 -8.42 17.92
CA ILE A 337 17.64 -9.51 18.35
C ILE A 337 19.05 -9.27 17.81
N ARG A 338 19.19 -8.96 16.50
CA ARG A 338 20.49 -8.69 15.88
C ARG A 338 21.22 -7.51 16.53
N ILE A 339 20.51 -6.39 16.77
CA ILE A 339 21.11 -5.22 17.43
C ILE A 339 21.54 -5.55 18.86
N ARG A 340 20.75 -6.34 19.60
CA ARG A 340 21.12 -6.79 20.96
C ARG A 340 22.32 -7.73 20.96
N GLU A 341 22.44 -8.62 19.98
CA GLU A 341 23.63 -9.47 19.84
C GLU A 341 24.90 -8.63 19.70
N ILE A 342 24.87 -7.57 18.89
CA ILE A 342 25.98 -6.63 18.76
C ILE A 342 26.30 -5.95 20.11
N ALA A 343 25.26 -5.49 20.82
CA ALA A 343 25.44 -4.88 22.15
C ALA A 343 26.10 -5.87 23.11
N VAL A 344 25.63 -7.10 23.20
CA VAL A 344 26.19 -8.14 24.09
C VAL A 344 27.66 -8.43 23.78
N HIS A 345 28.03 -8.51 22.47
CA HIS A 345 29.44 -8.70 22.12
C HIS A 345 30.35 -7.54 22.50
N GLN A 346 29.78 -6.37 22.77
CA GLN A 346 30.51 -5.18 23.25
C GLN A 346 30.44 -4.98 24.77
N GLY A 347 29.92 -5.96 25.54
CA GLY A 347 29.72 -5.84 26.99
C GLY A 347 28.57 -4.90 27.36
N LEU A 348 27.60 -4.68 26.42
CA LEU A 348 26.49 -3.75 26.59
C LEU A 348 25.16 -4.48 26.66
N ARG A 349 24.17 -3.86 27.30
CA ARG A 349 22.78 -4.33 27.37
C ARG A 349 21.83 -3.27 26.83
N LEU A 350 21.11 -3.61 25.75
CA LEU A 350 20.09 -2.76 25.14
C LEU A 350 18.68 -3.13 25.59
N SER A 351 17.94 -2.15 26.08
CA SER A 351 16.50 -2.24 26.42
C SER A 351 15.73 -1.03 25.88
N GLU A 352 14.43 -0.96 26.13
CA GLU A 352 13.59 0.20 25.82
C GLU A 352 13.93 1.46 26.60
N TYR A 353 14.74 1.34 27.65
CA TYR A 353 15.17 2.46 28.51
C TYR A 353 16.55 2.98 28.16
N GLY A 354 17.33 2.28 27.38
CA GLY A 354 18.68 2.71 27.00
C GLY A 354 19.63 1.57 26.69
N LEU A 355 20.84 1.99 26.33
CA LEU A 355 22.03 1.15 26.22
C LEU A 355 22.87 1.31 27.49
N PHE A 356 23.11 0.22 28.20
CA PHE A 356 23.77 0.18 29.49
C PHE A 356 25.07 -0.60 29.42
N ASP A 357 26.05 -0.20 30.17
CA ASP A 357 27.23 -1.00 30.47
C ASP A 357 26.83 -2.18 31.37
N VAL A 358 27.29 -3.39 31.05
CA VAL A 358 26.90 -4.59 31.82
C VAL A 358 27.59 -4.66 33.17
N ASP A 359 28.85 -4.20 33.28
CA ASP A 359 29.67 -4.33 34.48
C ASP A 359 29.32 -3.25 35.52
N SER A 360 29.17 -2.00 35.06
CA SER A 360 28.85 -0.88 35.97
C SER A 360 27.34 -0.67 36.17
N GLY A 361 26.53 -1.09 35.21
CA GLY A 361 25.09 -0.81 35.15
C GLY A 361 24.75 0.61 34.70
N ASP A 362 25.73 1.42 34.32
CA ASP A 362 25.53 2.80 33.93
C ASP A 362 24.82 2.93 32.58
N LEU A 363 23.93 3.93 32.49
CA LEU A 363 23.32 4.32 31.22
C LEU A 363 24.36 5.03 30.34
N ILE A 364 24.57 4.52 29.15
CA ILE A 364 25.50 5.09 28.16
C ILE A 364 24.79 6.07 27.24
N VAL A 365 23.64 5.64 26.64
CA VAL A 365 22.90 6.44 25.69
C VAL A 365 21.46 5.94 25.58
N SER A 366 20.50 6.86 25.34
CA SER A 366 19.07 6.54 25.25
C SER A 366 18.24 7.56 24.48
N GLU A 367 18.75 8.78 24.22
CA GLU A 367 17.94 9.93 23.82
C GLU A 367 17.47 9.89 22.36
N THR A 368 18.31 9.38 21.43
CA THR A 368 17.99 9.27 20.01
C THR A 368 18.29 7.86 19.46
N GLU A 369 17.58 7.43 18.42
CA GLU A 369 17.90 6.16 17.73
C GLU A 369 19.31 6.22 17.14
N GLU A 370 19.68 7.36 16.55
CA GLU A 370 20.97 7.62 15.91
C GLU A 370 22.13 7.41 16.89
N ASP A 371 22.00 7.90 18.12
CA ASP A 371 23.03 7.75 19.16
C ASP A 371 23.18 6.29 19.59
N VAL A 372 22.06 5.57 19.73
CA VAL A 372 22.08 4.13 20.08
C VAL A 372 22.77 3.33 18.97
N TYR A 373 22.41 3.56 17.70
CA TYR A 373 23.07 2.89 16.57
C TYR A 373 24.56 3.25 16.48
N SER A 374 24.87 4.55 16.58
CA SER A 374 26.25 5.04 16.52
C SER A 374 27.12 4.42 17.62
N ARG A 375 26.60 4.30 18.85
CA ARG A 375 27.33 3.68 19.98
C ARG A 375 27.62 2.20 19.74
N LEU A 376 26.79 1.53 18.94
CA LEU A 376 26.99 0.14 18.52
C LEU A 376 27.87 -0.01 17.27
N GLY A 377 28.35 1.10 16.69
CA GLY A 377 29.16 1.10 15.48
C GLY A 377 28.35 0.94 14.19
N LEU A 378 27.06 1.30 14.22
CA LEU A 378 26.14 1.22 13.10
C LEU A 378 25.68 2.64 12.69
N PRO A 379 25.41 2.88 11.40
CA PRO A 379 24.62 4.02 11.00
C PRO A 379 23.16 3.81 11.43
N TRP A 380 22.38 4.89 11.51
CA TRP A 380 20.94 4.77 11.68
C TRP A 380 20.32 3.97 10.52
N ILE A 381 19.54 2.94 10.85
CA ILE A 381 18.88 2.07 9.88
C ILE A 381 17.43 2.53 9.74
N PRO A 382 16.97 2.89 8.52
CA PRO A 382 15.58 3.29 8.29
C PRO A 382 14.57 2.22 8.75
N PRO A 383 13.45 2.59 9.38
CA PRO A 383 12.44 1.63 9.85
C PRO A 383 11.97 0.64 8.79
N ALA A 384 11.79 1.09 7.54
CA ALA A 384 11.35 0.24 6.43
C ALA A 384 12.31 -0.95 6.14
N LEU A 385 13.58 -0.83 6.52
CA LEU A 385 14.58 -1.88 6.31
C LEU A 385 14.71 -2.86 7.49
N ARG A 386 14.17 -2.54 8.67
CA ARG A 386 14.39 -3.29 9.93
C ARG A 386 13.62 -4.62 9.98
N GLU A 387 13.92 -5.55 9.07
CA GLU A 387 13.25 -6.86 8.96
C GLU A 387 14.23 -8.05 9.04
N ASP A 388 15.50 -7.81 9.40
CA ASP A 388 16.59 -8.81 9.42
C ASP A 388 16.80 -9.47 8.04
N ARG A 389 16.89 -8.62 7.01
CA ARG A 389 17.12 -9.01 5.61
C ARG A 389 18.52 -8.60 5.11
N GLY A 390 19.47 -8.41 6.03
CA GLY A 390 20.85 -8.01 5.76
C GLY A 390 21.13 -6.53 5.95
N GLU A 391 20.19 -5.75 6.51
CA GLU A 391 20.35 -4.31 6.75
C GLU A 391 21.45 -4.00 7.81
N VAL A 392 21.61 -4.89 8.77
CA VAL A 392 22.64 -4.72 9.81
C VAL A 392 24.04 -4.90 9.21
N GLU A 393 24.22 -5.96 8.42
CA GLU A 393 25.48 -6.24 7.71
C GLU A 393 25.79 -5.16 6.67
N ALA A 394 24.78 -4.68 5.93
CA ALA A 394 24.94 -3.56 5.01
C ALA A 394 25.33 -2.27 5.76
N GLY A 395 24.72 -2.02 6.91
CA GLY A 395 25.09 -0.90 7.78
C GLY A 395 26.55 -0.95 8.23
N LEU A 396 27.02 -2.11 8.69
CA LEU A 396 28.41 -2.32 9.11
C LEU A 396 29.43 -2.12 7.95
N ARG A 397 29.02 -2.38 6.69
CA ARG A 397 29.85 -2.16 5.51
C ARG A 397 29.69 -0.78 4.87
N GLY A 398 28.79 0.07 5.38
CA GLY A 398 28.46 1.36 4.78
C GLY A 398 27.72 1.25 3.43
N GLU A 399 26.95 0.19 3.24
CA GLU A 399 26.26 -0.16 1.98
C GLU A 399 24.73 0.04 2.05
N LEU A 400 24.23 0.71 3.10
CA LEU A 400 22.79 1.05 3.17
C LEU A 400 22.41 1.99 2.02
N PRO A 401 21.33 1.70 1.27
CA PRO A 401 20.90 2.56 0.18
C PRO A 401 20.29 3.86 0.72
N GLU A 402 20.44 4.94 -0.04
CA GLU A 402 19.59 6.13 0.11
C GLU A 402 18.22 5.81 -0.50
N LEU A 403 17.24 5.58 0.39
CA LEU A 403 15.91 5.12 -0.01
C LEU A 403 15.14 6.20 -0.76
N VAL A 404 14.36 5.79 -1.77
CA VAL A 404 13.42 6.66 -2.45
C VAL A 404 12.40 7.23 -1.45
N THR A 405 12.05 8.51 -1.61
CA THR A 405 11.07 9.22 -0.79
C THR A 405 9.89 9.74 -1.62
N GLU A 406 8.83 10.21 -0.98
CA GLU A 406 7.70 10.82 -1.70
C GLU A 406 8.12 12.10 -2.45
N GLU A 407 9.06 12.86 -1.90
CA GLU A 407 9.59 14.08 -2.51
C GLU A 407 10.38 13.81 -3.79
N ASP A 408 10.95 12.61 -3.92
CA ASP A 408 11.65 12.21 -5.14
C ASP A 408 10.68 11.98 -6.30
N ILE A 409 9.40 11.62 -6.01
CA ILE A 409 8.40 11.32 -7.03
C ILE A 409 8.01 12.59 -7.78
N ARG A 410 8.19 12.56 -9.09
CA ARG A 410 7.93 13.69 -9.98
C ARG A 410 6.62 13.59 -10.75
N GLY A 411 5.94 12.47 -10.66
CA GLY A 411 4.68 12.27 -11.35
C GLY A 411 4.16 10.85 -11.22
N ASP A 412 2.91 10.67 -11.64
CA ASP A 412 2.21 9.40 -11.68
C ASP A 412 2.01 8.96 -13.12
N LEU A 413 2.26 7.69 -13.41
CA LEU A 413 2.25 7.13 -14.76
C LEU A 413 1.16 6.07 -14.98
N HIS A 414 0.23 5.90 -14.03
CA HIS A 414 -0.91 4.98 -14.13
C HIS A 414 -2.11 5.56 -13.38
N THR A 415 -3.03 6.15 -14.15
CA THR A 415 -4.25 6.78 -13.60
C THR A 415 -5.41 6.70 -14.58
N HIS A 416 -6.63 6.72 -14.07
CA HIS A 416 -7.88 6.54 -14.80
C HIS A 416 -8.80 7.76 -14.67
N THR A 417 -9.62 7.97 -15.70
CA THR A 417 -10.65 9.00 -15.72
C THR A 417 -12.04 8.38 -15.85
N ASP A 418 -13.08 9.20 -15.77
CA ASP A 418 -14.46 8.80 -15.99
C ASP A 418 -14.75 8.34 -17.44
N LEU A 419 -13.76 8.43 -18.31
CA LEU A 419 -13.83 7.87 -19.66
C LEU A 419 -13.91 6.33 -19.61
N THR A 420 -13.28 5.70 -18.61
CA THR A 420 -13.36 4.26 -18.37
C THR A 420 -14.01 3.96 -17.01
N ASP A 421 -13.27 3.64 -15.99
CA ASP A 421 -13.80 3.26 -14.67
C ASP A 421 -13.37 4.19 -13.53
N GLY A 422 -12.64 5.24 -13.85
CA GLY A 422 -12.38 6.33 -12.93
C GLY A 422 -13.66 7.08 -12.53
N LEU A 423 -13.59 7.84 -11.46
CA LEU A 423 -14.71 8.56 -10.84
C LEU A 423 -14.67 10.06 -11.14
N ALA A 424 -13.52 10.55 -11.57
CA ALA A 424 -13.27 11.97 -11.82
C ALA A 424 -12.99 12.24 -13.31
N PRO A 425 -13.48 13.37 -13.85
CA PRO A 425 -13.17 13.76 -15.22
C PRO A 425 -11.69 14.14 -15.36
N LEU A 426 -11.21 14.16 -16.60
CA LEU A 426 -9.83 14.44 -16.95
C LEU A 426 -9.28 15.72 -16.29
N GLU A 427 -10.05 16.82 -16.36
CA GLU A 427 -9.61 18.11 -15.83
C GLU A 427 -9.43 18.10 -14.30
N GLU A 428 -10.27 17.35 -13.58
CA GLU A 428 -10.17 17.20 -12.13
C GLU A 428 -8.93 16.39 -11.75
N MET A 429 -8.66 15.29 -12.44
CA MET A 429 -7.46 14.47 -12.23
C MET A 429 -6.18 15.27 -12.49
N VAL A 430 -6.16 16.05 -13.59
CA VAL A 430 -5.04 16.93 -13.92
C VAL A 430 -4.83 18.03 -12.88
N ALA A 431 -5.91 18.66 -12.41
CA ALA A 431 -5.85 19.70 -11.37
C ALA A 431 -5.33 19.14 -10.04
N ALA A 432 -5.74 17.93 -9.65
CA ALA A 432 -5.25 17.26 -8.45
C ALA A 432 -3.75 16.91 -8.55
N ALA A 433 -3.30 16.47 -9.73
CA ALA A 433 -1.88 16.21 -10.00
C ALA A 433 -1.03 17.51 -9.94
N GLU A 434 -1.56 18.64 -10.43
CA GLU A 434 -0.91 19.94 -10.31
C GLU A 434 -0.78 20.42 -8.86
N GLN A 435 -1.83 20.23 -8.05
CA GLN A 435 -1.81 20.58 -6.62
C GLN A 435 -0.75 19.78 -5.86
N ARG A 436 -0.42 18.57 -6.31
CA ARG A 436 0.67 17.75 -5.77
C ARG A 436 2.06 18.19 -6.25
N GLY A 437 2.14 19.15 -7.18
CA GLY A 437 3.41 19.65 -7.70
C GLY A 437 4.10 18.70 -8.67
N TYR A 438 3.37 17.78 -9.31
CA TYR A 438 3.97 16.86 -10.27
C TYR A 438 4.59 17.57 -11.47
N SER A 439 5.71 17.04 -11.95
CA SER A 439 6.41 17.53 -13.16
C SER A 439 5.85 16.92 -14.44
N TYR A 440 5.20 15.77 -14.33
CA TYR A 440 4.49 15.07 -15.40
C TYR A 440 3.38 14.19 -14.81
N PHE A 441 2.38 13.92 -15.64
CA PHE A 441 1.23 13.11 -15.26
C PHE A 441 0.72 12.35 -16.48
N ALA A 442 0.47 11.05 -16.33
CA ALA A 442 -0.07 10.22 -17.40
C ALA A 442 -1.52 9.81 -17.11
N VAL A 443 -2.35 9.90 -18.13
CA VAL A 443 -3.69 9.31 -18.14
C VAL A 443 -3.63 8.04 -18.96
N THR A 444 -4.00 6.92 -18.34
CA THR A 444 -3.83 5.56 -18.88
C THR A 444 -5.13 4.78 -18.86
N ASP A 445 -6.20 5.39 -19.27
CA ASP A 445 -7.51 4.73 -19.33
C ASP A 445 -7.44 3.37 -20.05
N HIS A 446 -8.30 2.45 -19.64
CA HIS A 446 -8.32 1.07 -20.13
C HIS A 446 -8.51 0.95 -21.63
N ALA A 447 -7.85 -0.02 -22.22
CA ALA A 447 -7.97 -0.43 -23.61
C ALA A 447 -9.29 -1.22 -23.87
N PRO A 448 -9.66 -1.54 -25.15
CA PRO A 448 -10.99 -2.01 -25.54
C PRO A 448 -11.50 -3.30 -24.90
N ASN A 449 -10.60 -4.24 -24.56
CA ASN A 449 -11.03 -5.59 -24.18
C ASN A 449 -11.40 -5.74 -22.70
N LEU A 450 -11.37 -4.66 -21.92
CA LEU A 450 -11.95 -4.70 -20.58
C LEU A 450 -13.48 -4.71 -20.72
N TYR A 451 -14.11 -5.82 -20.31
CA TYR A 451 -15.50 -6.17 -20.60
C TYR A 451 -16.54 -5.09 -20.26
N MET A 452 -16.28 -4.27 -19.22
CA MET A 452 -17.23 -3.29 -18.70
C MET A 452 -17.05 -1.87 -19.26
N GLN A 453 -15.87 -1.54 -19.78
CA GLN A 453 -15.42 -0.18 -20.07
C GLN A 453 -14.85 -0.10 -21.48
N ARG A 454 -15.64 -0.44 -22.46
CA ARG A 454 -15.15 -0.50 -23.85
C ARG A 454 -14.67 0.86 -24.34
N MET A 455 -13.35 1.04 -24.38
CA MET A 455 -12.70 2.10 -25.11
C MET A 455 -12.94 1.86 -26.61
N THR A 456 -13.19 2.91 -27.36
CA THR A 456 -13.17 2.88 -28.84
C THR A 456 -12.03 3.74 -29.34
N GLU A 457 -11.62 3.53 -30.58
CA GLU A 457 -10.58 4.33 -31.22
C GLU A 457 -10.96 5.83 -31.25
N GLU A 458 -12.23 6.14 -31.56
CA GLU A 458 -12.74 7.51 -31.61
C GLU A 458 -12.65 8.18 -30.22
N ARG A 459 -13.04 7.48 -29.14
CA ARG A 459 -12.95 7.99 -27.76
C ARG A 459 -11.50 8.22 -27.35
N MET A 460 -10.62 7.30 -27.68
CA MET A 460 -9.19 7.38 -27.42
C MET A 460 -8.56 8.57 -28.17
N LEU A 461 -8.90 8.77 -29.44
CA LEU A 461 -8.43 9.89 -30.24
C LEU A 461 -8.96 11.24 -29.70
N GLU A 462 -10.21 11.26 -29.21
CA GLU A 462 -10.78 12.44 -28.57
C GLU A 462 -10.03 12.78 -27.28
N GLN A 463 -9.80 11.82 -26.41
CA GLN A 463 -9.03 12.02 -25.17
C GLN A 463 -7.60 12.54 -25.48
N ARG A 464 -6.95 11.96 -26.49
CA ARG A 464 -5.64 12.43 -26.95
C ARG A 464 -5.67 13.90 -27.35
N ARG A 465 -6.71 14.34 -28.07
CA ARG A 465 -6.89 15.76 -28.45
C ARG A 465 -7.06 16.65 -27.23
N GLN A 466 -7.90 16.25 -26.29
CA GLN A 466 -8.16 16.98 -25.05
C GLN A 466 -6.89 17.11 -24.21
N LEU A 467 -6.13 16.02 -24.01
CA LEU A 467 -4.86 16.03 -23.30
C LEU A 467 -3.84 16.94 -23.97
N HIS A 468 -3.70 16.88 -25.29
CA HIS A 468 -2.78 17.76 -26.03
C HIS A 468 -3.20 19.23 -25.95
N GLU A 469 -4.48 19.53 -25.88
CA GLU A 469 -4.96 20.91 -25.71
C GLU A 469 -4.68 21.40 -24.29
N LEU A 470 -4.95 20.57 -23.27
CA LEU A 470 -4.60 20.87 -21.88
C LEU A 470 -3.08 21.09 -21.72
N ASP A 471 -2.23 20.19 -22.24
CA ASP A 471 -0.78 20.33 -22.17
C ASP A 471 -0.28 21.62 -22.85
N ARG A 472 -0.89 22.02 -23.98
CA ARG A 472 -0.59 23.31 -24.65
C ARG A 472 -1.02 24.50 -23.79
N ARG A 473 -2.20 24.47 -23.17
CA ARG A 473 -2.68 25.53 -22.27
C ARG A 473 -1.76 25.70 -21.07
N HIS A 474 -1.28 24.58 -20.52
CA HIS A 474 -0.31 24.57 -19.44
C HIS A 474 1.04 25.18 -19.86
N ARG A 475 1.51 24.94 -21.09
CA ARG A 475 2.75 25.54 -21.62
C ARG A 475 2.62 27.03 -21.96
N GLY A 476 1.46 27.48 -22.44
CA GLY A 476 1.26 28.82 -23.02
C GLY A 476 1.24 29.99 -22.03
N ARG A 477 1.07 29.75 -20.74
CA ARG A 477 0.93 30.78 -19.70
C ARG A 477 2.24 31.23 -19.01
N GLY A 478 3.41 31.02 -19.62
CA GLY A 478 4.67 31.69 -19.22
C GLY A 478 5.26 31.31 -17.87
N GLY A 479 5.43 30.02 -17.56
CA GLY A 479 6.08 29.56 -16.33
C GLY A 479 7.07 28.40 -16.57
N SER A 480 8.30 28.59 -16.16
CA SER A 480 9.29 27.52 -16.01
C SER A 480 8.84 26.63 -14.84
N GLY A 481 8.34 25.43 -15.10
CA GLY A 481 8.00 24.46 -14.05
C GLY A 481 6.64 23.82 -14.19
N ARG A 482 6.03 23.78 -15.37
CA ARG A 482 4.70 23.22 -15.55
C ARG A 482 4.73 21.75 -15.88
N MET A 483 3.76 21.05 -15.27
CA MET A 483 3.50 19.63 -15.46
C MET A 483 3.31 19.29 -16.95
N ARG A 484 3.88 18.16 -17.39
CA ARG A 484 3.68 17.55 -18.71
C ARG A 484 2.58 16.53 -18.63
N LEU A 485 1.63 16.62 -19.56
CA LEU A 485 0.60 15.60 -19.68
C LEU A 485 1.03 14.56 -20.71
N LEU A 486 0.89 13.29 -20.35
CA LEU A 486 1.22 12.13 -21.16
C LEU A 486 -0.07 11.36 -21.48
N HIS A 487 -0.27 11.03 -22.76
CA HIS A 487 -1.35 10.15 -23.18
C HIS A 487 -0.85 8.71 -23.18
N GLY A 488 -1.32 7.93 -22.22
CA GLY A 488 -1.03 6.50 -22.10
C GLY A 488 -2.28 5.64 -22.27
N THR A 489 -2.12 4.35 -22.07
CA THR A 489 -3.21 3.38 -21.99
C THR A 489 -2.81 2.22 -21.10
N GLU A 490 -3.77 1.69 -20.34
CA GLU A 490 -3.62 0.40 -19.68
C GLU A 490 -4.17 -0.70 -20.58
N LEU A 491 -3.25 -1.53 -21.08
CA LEU A 491 -3.52 -2.64 -21.98
C LEU A 491 -3.90 -3.89 -21.19
N ASN A 492 -4.83 -4.65 -21.69
CA ASN A 492 -5.08 -5.99 -21.21
C ASN A 492 -4.17 -6.97 -21.94
N ILE A 493 -3.41 -7.78 -21.19
CA ILE A 493 -2.66 -8.90 -21.74
C ILE A 493 -3.61 -10.09 -21.83
N ASP A 494 -3.88 -10.58 -23.01
CA ASP A 494 -4.78 -11.71 -23.23
C ASP A 494 -4.13 -13.05 -22.78
N PRO A 495 -4.84 -14.19 -22.76
CA PRO A 495 -4.29 -15.49 -22.34
C PRO A 495 -3.07 -15.97 -23.13
N ASP A 496 -2.91 -15.51 -24.35
CA ASP A 496 -1.81 -15.85 -25.26
C ASP A 496 -0.65 -14.84 -25.20
N GLY A 497 -0.83 -13.73 -24.47
CA GLY A 497 0.16 -12.65 -24.30
C GLY A 497 0.07 -11.57 -25.38
N GLU A 498 -1.02 -11.54 -26.16
CA GLU A 498 -1.32 -10.46 -27.12
C GLU A 498 -1.94 -9.25 -26.40
N LEU A 499 -1.91 -8.09 -27.05
CA LEU A 499 -2.39 -6.83 -26.51
C LEU A 499 -3.62 -6.32 -27.26
N ASP A 500 -4.42 -5.50 -26.61
CA ASP A 500 -5.71 -4.99 -27.10
C ASP A 500 -5.61 -4.16 -28.38
N TRP A 501 -4.57 -3.33 -28.50
CA TRP A 501 -4.37 -2.42 -29.61
C TRP A 501 -3.33 -2.94 -30.59
N PRO A 502 -3.52 -2.75 -31.91
CA PRO A 502 -2.48 -3.06 -32.88
C PRO A 502 -1.29 -2.08 -32.80
N ASP A 503 -0.15 -2.49 -33.32
CA ASP A 503 1.13 -1.78 -33.18
C ASP A 503 1.10 -0.32 -33.69
N ASP A 504 0.36 -0.03 -34.74
CA ASP A 504 0.21 1.33 -35.29
C ASP A 504 -0.56 2.27 -34.35
N VAL A 505 -1.56 1.74 -33.62
CA VAL A 505 -2.26 2.49 -32.56
C VAL A 505 -1.36 2.64 -31.33
N LEU A 506 -0.66 1.56 -30.92
CA LEU A 506 0.28 1.58 -29.78
C LEU A 506 1.42 2.62 -29.99
N ALA A 507 1.89 2.78 -31.23
CA ALA A 507 2.91 3.76 -31.58
C ALA A 507 2.49 5.22 -31.27
N GLY A 508 1.19 5.47 -31.20
CA GLY A 508 0.64 6.81 -30.93
C GLY A 508 0.58 7.19 -29.45
N PHE A 509 0.78 6.26 -28.51
CA PHE A 509 0.81 6.57 -27.07
C PHE A 509 2.20 7.01 -26.59
N ASP A 510 2.24 7.88 -25.58
CA ASP A 510 3.48 8.25 -24.90
C ASP A 510 4.03 7.11 -24.05
N LEU A 511 3.12 6.34 -23.41
CA LEU A 511 3.46 5.13 -22.66
C LEU A 511 2.30 4.11 -22.70
N CYS A 512 2.66 2.84 -22.53
CA CYS A 512 1.71 1.74 -22.38
C CYS A 512 2.04 0.96 -21.10
N VAL A 513 1.06 0.82 -20.23
CA VAL A 513 1.06 -0.08 -19.07
C VAL A 513 0.33 -1.34 -19.51
N ALA A 514 0.90 -2.52 -19.34
CA ALA A 514 0.27 -3.79 -19.73
C ALA A 514 -0.01 -4.64 -18.49
N SER A 515 -1.27 -5.07 -18.34
CA SER A 515 -1.76 -5.71 -17.11
C SER A 515 -2.60 -6.96 -17.42
N VAL A 516 -2.63 -7.89 -16.48
CA VAL A 516 -3.48 -9.09 -16.55
C VAL A 516 -4.77 -8.85 -15.77
N HIS A 517 -5.93 -8.81 -16.47
CA HIS A 517 -7.23 -8.56 -15.87
C HIS A 517 -8.17 -9.77 -15.85
N SER A 518 -7.77 -10.87 -16.46
CA SER A 518 -8.63 -12.07 -16.61
C SER A 518 -7.80 -13.35 -16.69
N HIS A 519 -8.48 -14.51 -16.64
CA HIS A 519 -7.84 -15.82 -16.80
C HIS A 519 -6.66 -16.06 -15.84
N PHE A 520 -6.82 -15.66 -14.56
CA PHE A 520 -5.80 -15.78 -13.49
C PHE A 520 -5.44 -17.23 -13.14
N ASN A 521 -6.19 -18.21 -13.62
CA ASN A 521 -6.08 -19.63 -13.29
C ASN A 521 -5.36 -20.47 -14.37
N GLN A 522 -4.68 -19.85 -15.31
CA GLN A 522 -3.77 -20.54 -16.23
C GLN A 522 -2.65 -21.25 -15.42
N ASP A 523 -2.01 -22.25 -16.03
CA ASP A 523 -0.85 -22.87 -15.41
C ASP A 523 0.36 -21.92 -15.37
N ARG A 524 1.32 -22.23 -14.48
CA ARG A 524 2.52 -21.43 -14.23
C ARG A 524 3.27 -21.08 -15.51
N ALA A 525 3.45 -22.08 -16.41
CA ALA A 525 4.20 -21.86 -17.64
C ALA A 525 3.45 -20.95 -18.62
N ALA A 526 2.12 -21.09 -18.70
CA ALA A 526 1.28 -20.22 -19.53
C ALA A 526 1.29 -18.78 -19.02
N LEU A 527 1.09 -18.56 -17.71
CA LEU A 527 1.17 -17.24 -17.09
C LEU A 527 2.55 -16.58 -17.29
N THR A 528 3.61 -17.37 -17.15
CA THR A 528 4.98 -16.88 -17.39
C THR A 528 5.17 -16.43 -18.83
N ARG A 529 4.81 -17.27 -19.81
CA ARG A 529 4.89 -16.92 -21.24
C ARG A 529 4.08 -15.68 -21.57
N ARG A 530 2.87 -15.58 -21.03
CA ARG A 530 1.94 -14.45 -21.19
C ARG A 530 2.62 -13.13 -20.80
N LEU A 531 3.21 -13.05 -19.60
CA LEU A 531 3.90 -11.87 -19.11
C LEU A 531 5.19 -11.58 -19.88
N VAL A 532 6.00 -12.60 -20.15
CA VAL A 532 7.25 -12.45 -20.93
C VAL A 532 6.96 -11.92 -22.34
N ARG A 533 5.93 -12.44 -23.02
CA ARG A 533 5.54 -11.97 -24.35
C ARG A 533 5.10 -10.50 -24.33
N ALA A 534 4.36 -10.07 -23.31
CA ALA A 534 4.00 -8.66 -23.14
C ALA A 534 5.26 -7.78 -22.96
N CYS A 535 6.25 -8.21 -22.17
CA CYS A 535 7.52 -7.50 -22.01
C CYS A 535 8.28 -7.36 -23.35
N GLU A 536 8.16 -8.32 -24.25
CA GLU A 536 8.84 -8.34 -25.55
C GLU A 536 8.21 -7.41 -26.59
N ASN A 537 6.96 -6.96 -26.35
CA ASN A 537 6.36 -5.96 -27.21
C ASN A 537 7.09 -4.60 -27.03
N PRO A 538 7.54 -3.95 -28.14
CA PRO A 538 8.37 -2.75 -28.08
C PRO A 538 7.62 -1.50 -27.56
N TYR A 539 6.31 -1.54 -27.49
CA TYR A 539 5.47 -0.44 -27.01
C TYR A 539 5.14 -0.55 -25.52
N VAL A 540 5.26 -1.74 -24.91
CA VAL A 540 5.01 -1.93 -23.48
C VAL A 540 6.16 -1.36 -22.66
N ASN A 541 5.87 -0.32 -21.91
CA ASN A 541 6.83 0.37 -21.06
C ASN A 541 6.84 -0.15 -19.62
N VAL A 542 5.66 -0.59 -19.14
CA VAL A 542 5.44 -1.00 -17.75
C VAL A 542 4.59 -2.26 -17.74
N ILE A 543 4.91 -3.22 -16.89
CA ILE A 543 3.97 -4.27 -16.47
C ILE A 543 3.25 -3.75 -15.24
N GLY A 544 1.95 -3.47 -15.38
CA GLY A 544 1.07 -2.96 -14.32
C GLY A 544 0.69 -4.06 -13.34
N HIS A 545 0.63 -3.74 -12.04
CA HIS A 545 0.31 -4.67 -10.93
C HIS A 545 0.69 -6.12 -11.25
N PRO A 546 2.01 -6.43 -11.33
CA PRO A 546 2.55 -7.60 -12.04
C PRO A 546 2.04 -8.96 -11.56
N THR A 547 1.65 -9.06 -10.29
CA THR A 547 1.10 -10.31 -9.72
C THR A 547 -0.42 -10.30 -9.65
N THR A 548 -1.07 -9.18 -9.89
CA THR A 548 -2.53 -8.97 -9.77
C THR A 548 -3.12 -9.37 -8.41
N ARG A 549 -2.28 -9.45 -7.37
CA ARG A 549 -2.72 -9.80 -6.02
C ARG A 549 -3.73 -8.78 -5.47
N VAL A 550 -4.59 -9.25 -4.60
CA VAL A 550 -5.42 -8.41 -3.72
C VAL A 550 -5.24 -8.95 -2.31
N ILE A 551 -4.65 -8.14 -1.44
CA ILE A 551 -4.24 -8.54 -0.09
C ILE A 551 -5.44 -9.07 0.69
N GLY A 552 -5.31 -10.27 1.25
CA GLY A 552 -6.39 -10.94 1.97
C GLY A 552 -7.54 -11.51 1.12
N LYS A 553 -7.58 -11.22 -0.21
CA LYS A 553 -8.69 -11.63 -1.09
C LYS A 553 -8.27 -12.51 -2.27
N ARG A 554 -7.16 -12.19 -2.91
CA ARG A 554 -6.67 -12.93 -4.08
C ARG A 554 -5.15 -13.06 -4.02
N PRO A 555 -4.61 -14.30 -4.04
CA PRO A 555 -3.17 -14.50 -4.13
C PRO A 555 -2.64 -13.96 -5.47
N GLY A 556 -1.35 -13.67 -5.53
CA GLY A 556 -0.69 -13.31 -6.77
C GLY A 556 -0.71 -14.44 -7.79
N LEU A 557 -0.48 -14.09 -9.06
CA LEU A 557 -0.35 -15.06 -10.15
C LEU A 557 0.75 -16.08 -9.85
N ASP A 558 0.47 -17.34 -10.10
CA ASP A 558 1.49 -18.41 -10.06
C ASP A 558 2.30 -18.39 -11.35
N ALA A 559 3.15 -17.36 -11.51
CA ALA A 559 4.09 -17.23 -12.62
C ALA A 559 5.54 -17.40 -12.13
N ASP A 560 6.45 -17.75 -13.04
CA ASP A 560 7.89 -17.68 -12.76
C ASP A 560 8.36 -16.23 -12.82
N LEU A 561 8.30 -15.55 -11.67
CA LEU A 561 8.67 -14.15 -11.59
C LEU A 561 10.13 -13.89 -11.96
N ASP A 562 11.05 -14.84 -11.73
CA ASP A 562 12.45 -14.65 -12.11
C ASP A 562 12.61 -14.60 -13.64
N ALA A 563 11.86 -15.42 -14.38
CA ALA A 563 11.81 -15.35 -15.84
C ALA A 563 11.21 -14.01 -16.33
N VAL A 564 10.17 -13.50 -15.65
CA VAL A 564 9.58 -12.18 -15.94
C VAL A 564 10.57 -11.07 -15.65
N PHE A 565 11.26 -11.11 -14.51
CA PHE A 565 12.29 -10.11 -14.15
C PHE A 565 13.43 -10.08 -15.17
N ALA A 566 13.91 -11.24 -15.60
CA ALA A 566 14.91 -11.35 -16.65
C ALA A 566 14.42 -10.75 -17.99
N ALA A 567 13.16 -10.99 -18.35
CA ALA A 567 12.55 -10.40 -19.55
C ALA A 567 12.46 -8.87 -19.44
N CYS A 568 11.97 -8.34 -18.32
CA CYS A 568 11.90 -6.90 -18.06
C CYS A 568 13.26 -6.22 -18.16
N ALA A 569 14.30 -6.82 -17.54
CA ALA A 569 15.66 -6.31 -17.60
C ALA A 569 16.20 -6.28 -19.04
N ARG A 570 15.99 -7.36 -19.80
CA ARG A 570 16.44 -7.49 -21.19
C ARG A 570 15.74 -6.52 -22.13
N THR A 571 14.45 -6.29 -21.94
CA THR A 571 13.62 -5.46 -22.84
C THR A 571 13.57 -3.98 -22.43
N GLY A 572 14.07 -3.63 -21.23
CA GLY A 572 13.91 -2.29 -20.66
C GLY A 572 12.47 -1.95 -20.28
N THR A 573 11.67 -2.95 -19.87
CA THR A 573 10.33 -2.77 -19.34
C THR A 573 10.43 -2.56 -17.83
N ALA A 574 9.74 -1.55 -17.28
CA ALA A 574 9.66 -1.35 -15.84
C ALA A 574 8.60 -2.26 -15.20
N LEU A 575 8.79 -2.57 -13.92
CA LEU A 575 7.77 -3.22 -13.09
C LEU A 575 7.06 -2.16 -12.24
N GLU A 576 5.75 -2.22 -12.21
CA GLU A 576 4.96 -1.36 -11.35
C GLU A 576 5.06 -1.77 -9.88
N ILE A 577 5.06 -0.77 -9.01
CA ILE A 577 4.69 -0.85 -7.60
C ILE A 577 3.38 -0.09 -7.48
N ASN A 578 2.28 -0.80 -7.68
CA ASN A 578 0.93 -0.26 -7.55
C ASN A 578 0.69 0.11 -6.09
N SER A 579 0.34 1.36 -5.85
CA SER A 579 0.24 1.92 -4.50
C SER A 579 -1.12 1.76 -3.85
N HIS A 580 -2.10 1.17 -4.57
CA HIS A 580 -3.42 0.94 -3.98
C HIS A 580 -3.27 0.04 -2.75
N PRO A 581 -3.78 0.44 -1.56
CA PRO A 581 -3.50 -0.24 -0.30
C PRO A 581 -3.90 -1.72 -0.28
N ASP A 582 -4.94 -2.11 -1.02
CA ASP A 582 -5.37 -3.50 -1.13
C ASP A 582 -4.49 -4.33 -2.07
N ARG A 583 -3.57 -3.71 -2.85
CA ARG A 583 -2.67 -4.39 -3.79
C ARG A 583 -1.23 -4.38 -3.33
N LEU A 584 -0.62 -3.19 -3.21
CA LEU A 584 0.82 -2.96 -3.02
C LEU A 584 1.65 -3.94 -3.87
N ASP A 585 1.38 -3.92 -5.16
CA ASP A 585 1.87 -4.91 -6.14
C ASP A 585 2.79 -4.23 -7.18
N LEU A 586 4.01 -4.52 -7.19
CA LEU A 586 4.81 -5.64 -6.70
C LEU A 586 5.12 -5.49 -5.19
N GLY A 587 5.04 -6.59 -4.42
CA GLY A 587 5.37 -6.59 -3.00
C GLY A 587 6.88 -6.55 -2.73
N ASP A 588 7.25 -6.14 -1.51
CA ASP A 588 8.64 -5.84 -1.09
C ASP A 588 9.63 -7.01 -1.31
N GLU A 589 9.22 -8.27 -1.06
CA GLU A 589 10.07 -9.44 -1.28
C GLU A 589 10.36 -9.68 -2.77
N ALA A 590 9.35 -9.49 -3.61
CA ALA A 590 9.52 -9.62 -5.05
C ALA A 590 10.35 -8.47 -5.63
N ILE A 591 10.21 -7.25 -5.08
CA ILE A 591 11.07 -6.10 -5.43
C ILE A 591 12.54 -6.40 -5.13
N LEU A 592 12.86 -6.92 -3.93
CA LEU A 592 14.22 -7.31 -3.55
C LEU A 592 14.81 -8.35 -4.51
N ARG A 593 13.99 -9.27 -5.01
CA ARG A 593 14.42 -10.27 -6.01
C ARG A 593 14.63 -9.61 -7.37
N ALA A 594 13.66 -8.83 -7.85
CA ALA A 594 13.69 -8.17 -9.16
C ALA A 594 14.87 -7.19 -9.29
N ARG A 595 15.22 -6.48 -8.21
CA ARG A 595 16.37 -5.57 -8.16
C ARG A 595 17.68 -6.25 -8.56
N ARG A 596 17.87 -7.53 -8.23
CA ARG A 596 19.07 -8.30 -8.58
C ARG A 596 19.25 -8.51 -10.09
N TYR A 597 18.19 -8.36 -10.87
CA TYR A 597 18.20 -8.42 -12.33
C TYR A 597 18.48 -7.06 -13.00
N GLY A 598 18.56 -5.96 -12.20
CA GLY A 598 18.73 -4.61 -12.73
C GLY A 598 17.48 -4.02 -13.36
N VAL A 599 16.30 -4.57 -13.06
CA VAL A 599 15.01 -4.07 -13.51
C VAL A 599 14.76 -2.66 -12.95
N LYS A 600 14.11 -1.80 -13.71
CA LYS A 600 13.60 -0.51 -13.23
C LYS A 600 12.15 -0.63 -12.76
N PHE A 601 11.79 0.22 -11.80
CA PHE A 601 10.48 0.23 -11.19
C PHE A 601 9.77 1.55 -11.46
N VAL A 602 8.47 1.56 -11.28
CA VAL A 602 7.64 2.77 -11.25
C VAL A 602 6.65 2.66 -10.10
N VAL A 603 6.55 3.71 -9.29
CA VAL A 603 5.57 3.77 -8.19
C VAL A 603 4.37 4.56 -8.70
N ASN A 604 3.24 3.90 -8.89
CA ASN A 604 2.02 4.51 -9.41
C ASN A 604 0.85 4.32 -8.44
N SER A 605 -0.10 5.26 -8.48
CA SER A 605 -1.28 5.18 -7.61
C SER A 605 -2.36 4.25 -8.14
N ASP A 606 -2.44 4.02 -9.46
CA ASP A 606 -3.60 3.39 -10.13
C ASP A 606 -4.90 4.13 -9.75
N ALA A 607 -4.80 5.47 -9.75
CA ALA A 607 -5.82 6.34 -9.20
C ALA A 607 -7.07 6.36 -10.08
N HIS A 608 -8.21 6.04 -9.47
CA HIS A 608 -9.54 6.12 -10.06
C HIS A 608 -10.32 7.35 -9.54
N SER A 609 -9.72 8.15 -8.68
CA SER A 609 -10.23 9.44 -8.22
C SER A 609 -9.06 10.33 -7.80
N ALA A 610 -9.31 11.63 -7.67
CA ALA A 610 -8.31 12.60 -7.18
C ALA A 610 -7.75 12.24 -5.80
N LEU A 611 -8.56 11.64 -4.92
CA LEU A 611 -8.15 11.20 -3.59
C LEU A 611 -7.15 10.03 -3.66
N HIS A 612 -7.31 9.12 -4.61
CA HIS A 612 -6.43 7.96 -4.74
C HIS A 612 -4.98 8.33 -5.08
N LEU A 613 -4.72 9.53 -5.60
CA LEU A 613 -3.35 10.02 -5.78
C LEU A 613 -2.57 10.09 -4.45
N ALA A 614 -3.27 10.17 -3.30
CA ALA A 614 -2.64 10.12 -1.97
C ALA A 614 -2.08 8.73 -1.61
N HIS A 615 -2.54 7.67 -2.27
CA HIS A 615 -2.06 6.31 -2.01
C HIS A 615 -0.59 6.13 -2.39
N LEU A 616 -0.01 7.03 -3.19
CA LEU A 616 1.38 6.95 -3.63
C LEU A 616 2.36 6.74 -2.45
N ARG A 617 2.07 7.31 -1.27
CA ARG A 617 2.85 7.11 -0.04
C ARG A 617 3.03 5.65 0.35
N PHE A 618 2.03 4.80 0.11
CA PHE A 618 2.09 3.37 0.44
C PHE A 618 2.97 2.59 -0.55
N GLY A 619 2.91 2.95 -1.83
CA GLY A 619 3.80 2.41 -2.85
C GLY A 619 5.26 2.81 -2.62
N VAL A 620 5.51 4.06 -2.23
CA VAL A 620 6.85 4.52 -1.82
C VAL A 620 7.34 3.72 -0.62
N GLY A 621 6.49 3.51 0.40
CA GLY A 621 6.82 2.67 1.54
C GLY A 621 7.19 1.24 1.14
N THR A 622 6.44 0.65 0.20
CA THR A 622 6.75 -0.68 -0.35
C THR A 622 8.07 -0.69 -1.13
N ALA A 623 8.36 0.37 -1.89
CA ALA A 623 9.63 0.56 -2.59
C ALA A 623 10.81 0.66 -1.61
N GLN A 624 10.66 1.42 -0.52
CA GLN A 624 11.65 1.52 0.56
C GLN A 624 11.93 0.16 1.20
N ARG A 625 10.88 -0.62 1.49
CA ARG A 625 11.00 -1.99 2.02
C ARG A 625 11.69 -2.93 1.03
N GLY A 626 11.58 -2.64 -0.26
CA GLY A 626 12.30 -3.30 -1.35
C GLY A 626 13.72 -2.76 -1.57
N TRP A 627 14.22 -1.86 -0.72
CA TRP A 627 15.57 -1.26 -0.78
C TRP A 627 15.82 -0.42 -2.03
N LEU A 628 14.79 0.17 -2.62
CA LEU A 628 14.93 0.98 -3.83
C LEU A 628 15.42 2.39 -3.54
N THR A 629 16.25 2.88 -4.45
CA THR A 629 16.73 4.26 -4.51
C THR A 629 15.97 5.04 -5.60
N SER A 630 16.11 6.35 -5.63
CA SER A 630 15.56 7.18 -6.70
C SER A 630 16.09 6.80 -8.09
N GLU A 631 17.31 6.21 -8.20
CA GLU A 631 17.84 5.70 -9.46
C GLU A 631 17.16 4.43 -9.97
N ASP A 632 16.52 3.67 -9.10
CA ASP A 632 15.79 2.46 -9.45
C ASP A 632 14.37 2.74 -9.94
N VAL A 633 13.79 3.91 -9.57
CA VAL A 633 12.40 4.29 -9.79
C VAL A 633 12.30 5.33 -10.91
N ILE A 634 11.66 4.99 -12.04
CA ILE A 634 11.67 5.83 -13.24
C ILE A 634 10.89 7.14 -13.10
N ASN A 635 9.87 7.17 -12.25
CA ASN A 635 9.08 8.39 -12.04
C ASN A 635 9.63 9.33 -10.96
N THR A 636 10.87 9.11 -10.52
CA THR A 636 11.70 10.09 -9.83
C THR A 636 12.58 10.89 -10.81
N TRP A 637 12.71 10.41 -12.04
CA TRP A 637 13.64 10.98 -13.00
C TRP A 637 13.13 12.28 -13.62
N PRO A 638 14.04 13.21 -14.03
CA PRO A 638 13.65 14.34 -14.85
C PRO A 638 12.97 13.88 -16.14
N TYR A 639 11.97 14.65 -16.61
CA TYR A 639 11.15 14.29 -17.78
C TYR A 639 11.96 13.87 -19.02
N ALA A 640 13.09 14.55 -19.29
CA ALA A 640 13.93 14.23 -20.45
C ALA A 640 14.53 12.80 -20.38
N ARG A 641 14.90 12.35 -19.17
CA ARG A 641 15.40 10.98 -18.92
C ARG A 641 14.24 9.97 -19.01
N LEU A 642 13.12 10.25 -18.36
CA LEU A 642 11.91 9.43 -18.44
C LEU A 642 11.48 9.25 -19.89
N ARG A 643 11.35 10.33 -20.68
CA ARG A 643 10.96 10.27 -22.09
C ARG A 643 11.90 9.41 -22.93
N ARG A 644 13.20 9.41 -22.63
CA ARG A 644 14.18 8.54 -23.31
C ARG A 644 13.91 7.07 -22.98
N PHE A 645 13.63 6.76 -21.74
CA PHE A 645 13.30 5.41 -21.30
C PHE A 645 12.00 4.92 -21.96
N LEU A 646 10.95 5.72 -21.98
CA LEU A 646 9.65 5.38 -22.60
C LEU A 646 9.73 5.15 -24.11
N ARG A 647 10.79 5.60 -24.79
CA ARG A 647 11.04 5.38 -26.22
C ARG A 647 11.75 4.07 -26.55
N LYS A 648 11.84 3.14 -25.59
CA LYS A 648 12.50 1.85 -25.82
C LYS A 648 12.06 1.21 -27.14
N GLY A 649 12.99 0.60 -27.90
CA GLY A 649 12.70 -0.16 -29.12
C GLY A 649 12.10 0.62 -30.31
N ARG A 650 11.62 1.86 -30.08
CA ARG A 650 11.02 2.68 -31.16
C ARG A 650 12.09 3.32 -32.08
N ALA A 651 13.29 3.56 -31.56
CA ALA A 651 14.37 4.18 -32.34
C ALA A 651 15.01 3.23 -33.38
N GLU A 652 15.00 1.92 -33.13
CA GLU A 652 15.61 0.93 -34.03
C GLU A 652 14.75 0.59 -35.24
N ARG A 653 13.40 0.66 -35.11
CA ARG A 653 12.47 0.38 -36.21
C ARG A 653 12.25 1.59 -37.16
N SER A 654 12.55 2.80 -36.74
CA SER A 654 12.49 3.99 -37.61
C SER A 654 13.70 4.10 -38.55
N ALA A 655 14.72 3.26 -38.35
CA ALA A 655 15.95 3.23 -39.16
C ALA A 655 16.03 1.98 -40.08
N ALA A 656 15.07 1.06 -39.98
CA ALA A 656 14.87 -0.07 -40.87
C ALA A 656 13.67 0.16 -41.82
#